data_d976ade47550c50da6983c55a22e6248
#
_entry.id   d976ade47550c50da6983c55a22e6248
#
_cell.length_a   1.000
_cell.length_b   1.000
_cell.length_c   1.000
_cell.angle_alpha   90.00
_cell.angle_beta   90.00
_cell.angle_gamma   90.00
#
_symmetry.space_group_name_H-M   'P 1'
#
loop_
_entity.id
_entity.type
_entity.pdbx_description
1 polymer ?
#
loop_
_entity_poly.entity_id
_entity_poly.type
_entity_poly.pdbx_seq_one_letter_code
_entity_poly.pdbx_strand_id
1 'polypeptide(L)'
;MKRILALTALSLGIASSAIAQSNPYNLRTGKLPNGLTYYICPTEYTPGEVHLYLLQNVGGILEADNQQGMAHFLEHIAFNPTKNFPKGVMNYLLQSGLNTFDAKTGINETRYQINSIPTNDKGKVDSTMLILKDWVDGVQITPEAVNKERAIVLEEWRQRAGVNRRITDAIAPYIYNNSAYSFRNTIGSEEGLKSYSAKDIQAFYNEWYKPELQSVMIIGDIKPEEYEAKLIKLFTAKGKSKKQLTRTDVQIPDNKEPLYYRFIDAANPSTSFGIYQRISVPPQGGSVNHTAKNLYQQIFNRVVARRISALRNEGKEEFIASTASYSPLVRAYDQVAWDVVPYPGKGLQALKQTLALREQLRREGITEEEFQGEVSKMIEDVKALLEEKDIAAPDNLMDLFKQNFLYNAPIRSLREEVNSTYETLAEMEREDVNEWIKTILDDNNLAFITFTSNADELNISLDEFKKLLSDVKSEPVLKLSSPKSIDKLIDKPIKAGTIKSEKIIKELDSKEWTLSNGAKLFYRYTPELKGEFYFAASREGGRSVVTPQDIPAYTAMQSLIMKGGLGAYNRNDLHAWLQDKQVDLNISLENYTDGFGGNAKSKDAKSFFEYLHAVLTQQNFTEEGLNKYKALQKYLYTTRMQTPRGQVDDSIKKTLYPVSEVNPDENLAYFDKIANKDIIRLFNEHLLSTGAYTYCIVGDIPELEAKKLVTEYLASLPQTAVSKGKTYNLDFTAPNENITREFTADLEGDVGEVEISFAKTDKLSEKEEIAVPVLETLLQMRLFDELREKEQGVYSIGVQVRYEQQPQASETISIHFNTQRENVDRMKAKAYDVLREIVEGKVSEQNFKQALIPHATQVEDIALTPKDNPMLWLVYLNSYAETGKVPNLSQKANAAHTEDLTLQDIVALAKKLTTGAKKRDIVVKSLPREAGQLHH
;
A
#
# COMPACT_ATOMS: atom_id res chain seq x y z
N MET A 1 -1.73 -40.93 -16.81
CA MET A 1 -2.08 -41.32 -18.19
C MET A 1 -3.22 -40.56 -18.83
N LYS A 2 -4.13 -39.88 -18.11
CA LYS A 2 -5.19 -39.04 -18.72
C LYS A 2 -4.79 -37.56 -18.96
N ARG A 3 -3.64 -37.13 -18.44
CA ARG A 3 -3.08 -35.75 -18.65
C ARG A 3 -2.26 -35.64 -19.95
N ILE A 4 -1.79 -36.76 -20.52
CA ILE A 4 -0.97 -36.78 -21.75
C ILE A 4 -1.81 -36.46 -23.00
N LEU A 5 -3.12 -36.68 -22.99
CA LEU A 5 -4.00 -36.45 -24.12
C LEU A 5 -4.48 -35.02 -24.33
N ALA A 6 -4.35 -34.15 -23.32
CA ALA A 6 -4.66 -32.73 -23.47
C ALA A 6 -3.44 -31.90 -23.93
N LEU A 7 -2.23 -32.39 -23.71
CA LEU A 7 -0.96 -31.76 -24.12
C LEU A 7 -0.66 -31.89 -25.60
N THR A 8 -1.21 -32.95 -26.28
CA THR A 8 -0.94 -33.20 -27.71
C THR A 8 -1.71 -32.30 -28.69
N ALA A 9 -2.71 -31.55 -28.22
CA ALA A 9 -3.49 -30.69 -29.11
C ALA A 9 -2.93 -29.25 -29.21
N LEU A 10 -2.09 -28.83 -28.22
CA LEU A 10 -1.47 -27.49 -28.24
C LEU A 10 -0.03 -27.51 -28.80
N SER A 11 0.62 -28.66 -28.79
CA SER A 11 2.01 -28.83 -29.28
C SER A 11 2.16 -28.93 -30.83
N LEU A 12 1.08 -28.98 -31.58
CA LEU A 12 1.10 -29.06 -33.06
C LEU A 12 1.15 -27.71 -33.77
N GLY A 13 1.23 -26.59 -33.03
CA GLY A 13 1.37 -25.25 -33.58
C GLY A 13 2.77 -24.63 -33.50
N ILE A 14 3.72 -25.30 -32.81
CA ILE A 14 5.09 -24.79 -32.64
C ILE A 14 6.07 -25.71 -33.36
N ALA A 15 5.97 -25.74 -34.66
CA ALA A 15 7.02 -26.33 -35.50
C ALA A 15 8.01 -25.24 -35.92
N SER A 16 9.21 -25.32 -35.32
CA SER A 16 10.50 -24.87 -35.91
C SER A 16 10.46 -23.60 -36.77
N SER A 17 10.46 -22.46 -36.10
CA SER A 17 11.16 -21.26 -36.59
C SER A 17 12.49 -21.14 -35.85
N ALA A 18 13.58 -21.08 -36.60
CA ALA A 18 14.90 -20.73 -36.08
C ALA A 18 14.78 -19.62 -35.05
N ILE A 19 15.45 -19.77 -33.92
CA ILE A 19 15.53 -18.76 -32.83
C ILE A 19 16.22 -17.53 -33.47
N ALA A 20 15.44 -16.72 -34.14
CA ALA A 20 15.73 -15.30 -34.25
C ALA A 20 15.66 -14.78 -32.80
N GLN A 21 16.73 -14.25 -32.28
CA GLN A 21 16.78 -13.61 -30.97
C GLN A 21 15.58 -12.66 -30.91
N SER A 22 14.53 -13.03 -30.17
CA SER A 22 13.32 -12.20 -30.08
C SER A 22 13.75 -10.86 -29.53
N ASN A 23 13.36 -9.79 -30.17
CA ASN A 23 13.54 -8.43 -29.64
C ASN A 23 12.23 -8.07 -28.90
N PRO A 24 12.07 -8.45 -27.63
CA PRO A 24 10.83 -8.22 -26.90
C PRO A 24 10.57 -6.72 -26.82
N TYR A 25 9.32 -6.33 -26.99
CA TYR A 25 8.87 -4.94 -26.87
C TYR A 25 9.47 -3.96 -27.91
N ASN A 26 10.05 -4.43 -29.02
CA ASN A 26 10.82 -3.56 -29.94
C ASN A 26 11.90 -2.72 -29.21
N LEU A 27 12.50 -3.34 -28.20
CA LEU A 27 13.50 -2.74 -27.33
C LEU A 27 14.78 -2.40 -28.09
N ARG A 28 15.30 -1.19 -27.94
CA ARG A 28 16.65 -0.82 -28.29
C ARG A 28 17.49 -0.73 -27.03
N THR A 29 18.54 -1.51 -26.98
CA THR A 29 19.47 -1.53 -25.85
C THR A 29 20.90 -1.59 -26.36
N GLY A 30 21.83 -1.04 -25.60
CA GLY A 30 23.23 -1.04 -25.95
C GLY A 30 24.10 -0.40 -24.88
N LYS A 31 25.40 -0.39 -25.16
CA LYS A 31 26.40 0.24 -24.31
C LYS A 31 27.17 1.27 -25.10
N LEU A 32 27.19 2.53 -24.65
CA LEU A 32 27.92 3.59 -25.29
C LEU A 32 29.46 3.41 -25.12
N PRO A 33 30.27 4.05 -25.94
CA PRO A 33 31.75 3.95 -25.85
C PRO A 33 32.32 4.37 -24.49
N ASN A 34 31.61 5.21 -23.72
CA ASN A 34 32.01 5.63 -22.38
C ASN A 34 31.60 4.63 -21.29
N GLY A 35 30.84 3.57 -21.65
CA GLY A 35 30.42 2.53 -20.73
C GLY A 35 28.97 2.65 -20.24
N LEU A 36 28.24 3.74 -20.53
CA LEU A 36 26.85 3.93 -20.17
C LEU A 36 25.95 2.90 -20.87
N THR A 37 25.13 2.19 -20.12
CA THR A 37 24.12 1.27 -20.66
C THR A 37 22.82 2.05 -20.93
N TYR A 38 22.07 1.66 -21.96
CA TYR A 38 20.77 2.26 -22.22
C TYR A 38 19.72 1.24 -22.64
N TYR A 39 18.47 1.56 -22.32
CA TYR A 39 17.26 0.84 -22.72
C TYR A 39 16.24 1.85 -23.24
N ILE A 40 15.73 1.62 -24.45
CA ILE A 40 14.70 2.48 -25.06
C ILE A 40 13.57 1.55 -25.50
N CYS A 41 12.44 1.65 -24.87
CA CYS A 41 11.33 0.73 -25.03
C CYS A 41 10.03 1.46 -25.35
N PRO A 42 9.43 1.24 -26.51
CA PRO A 42 8.09 1.76 -26.80
C PRO A 42 7.04 0.95 -26.04
N THR A 43 6.03 1.66 -25.51
CA THR A 43 4.82 1.05 -24.94
C THR A 43 3.61 1.94 -25.21
N GLU A 44 2.47 1.34 -25.51
CA GLU A 44 1.19 2.01 -25.67
C GLU A 44 0.39 2.07 -24.36
N TYR A 45 1.00 1.69 -23.24
CA TYR A 45 0.32 1.64 -21.93
C TYR A 45 -0.12 3.04 -21.46
N THR A 46 0.73 4.04 -21.69
CA THR A 46 0.46 5.46 -21.43
C THR A 46 0.55 6.24 -22.75
N PRO A 47 -0.54 6.31 -23.54
CA PRO A 47 -0.51 7.02 -24.83
C PRO A 47 -0.14 8.49 -24.65
N GLY A 48 0.75 8.98 -25.50
CA GLY A 48 1.19 10.37 -25.49
C GLY A 48 2.22 10.72 -24.41
N GLU A 49 2.71 9.75 -23.63
CA GLU A 49 3.66 9.96 -22.54
C GLU A 49 4.98 9.23 -22.74
N VAL A 50 6.06 9.80 -22.15
CA VAL A 50 7.34 9.12 -21.98
C VAL A 50 7.84 9.26 -20.54
N HIS A 51 8.47 8.19 -20.05
CA HIS A 51 9.04 8.07 -18.71
C HIS A 51 10.56 7.91 -18.82
N LEU A 52 11.29 8.65 -18.02
CA LEU A 52 12.75 8.70 -18.04
C LEU A 52 13.29 8.25 -16.69
N TYR A 53 14.24 7.30 -16.73
CA TYR A 53 14.89 6.77 -15.53
C TYR A 53 16.42 6.80 -15.69
N LEU A 54 17.11 7.16 -14.60
CA LEU A 54 18.52 6.92 -14.43
C LEU A 54 18.70 5.94 -13.26
N LEU A 55 19.31 4.82 -13.52
CA LEU A 55 19.70 3.86 -12.49
C LEU A 55 21.21 3.90 -12.28
N GLN A 56 21.59 4.09 -11.05
CA GLN A 56 22.98 4.13 -10.59
C GLN A 56 23.23 2.85 -9.78
N ASN A 57 24.17 1.99 -10.22
CA ASN A 57 24.57 0.79 -9.49
C ASN A 57 25.51 1.14 -8.31
N VAL A 58 25.13 2.17 -7.57
CA VAL A 58 25.82 2.70 -6.40
C VAL A 58 24.79 3.05 -5.34
N GLY A 59 25.01 2.60 -4.11
CA GLY A 59 24.20 2.89 -2.96
C GLY A 59 25.06 2.89 -1.69
N GLY A 60 24.44 2.96 -0.52
CA GLY A 60 25.11 3.08 0.76
C GLY A 60 26.16 2.01 1.07
N ILE A 61 26.04 0.80 0.48
CA ILE A 61 27.00 -0.29 0.71
C ILE A 61 28.41 0.01 0.18
N LEU A 62 28.55 0.92 -0.77
CA LEU A 62 29.83 1.29 -1.36
C LEU A 62 30.52 2.45 -0.64
N GLU A 63 29.86 3.05 0.33
CA GLU A 63 30.41 4.12 1.15
C GLU A 63 31.47 3.59 2.10
N ALA A 64 32.56 4.32 2.29
CA ALA A 64 33.51 4.08 3.37
C ALA A 64 32.91 4.49 4.72
N ASP A 65 33.54 4.10 5.82
CA ASP A 65 33.03 4.38 7.17
C ASP A 65 32.84 5.88 7.46
N ASN A 66 33.67 6.73 6.85
CA ASN A 66 33.59 8.19 6.94
C ASN A 66 32.74 8.82 5.82
N GLN A 67 31.99 8.05 5.05
CA GLN A 67 31.18 8.50 3.92
C GLN A 67 29.69 8.16 4.06
N GLN A 68 29.27 7.62 5.20
CA GLN A 68 27.91 7.12 5.40
C GLN A 68 26.85 8.20 5.14
N GLY A 69 25.93 7.91 4.21
CA GLY A 69 24.89 8.81 3.78
C GLY A 69 25.25 9.74 2.62
N MET A 70 26.47 9.66 2.06
CA MET A 70 26.88 10.51 0.93
C MET A 70 26.12 10.19 -0.35
N ALA A 71 25.78 8.91 -0.59
CA ALA A 71 24.97 8.54 -1.76
C ALA A 71 23.59 9.20 -1.72
N HIS A 72 22.94 9.18 -0.56
CA HIS A 72 21.65 9.84 -0.35
C HIS A 72 21.77 11.37 -0.38
N PHE A 73 22.78 11.92 0.25
CA PHE A 73 23.04 13.36 0.19
C PHE A 73 23.22 13.86 -1.24
N LEU A 74 23.94 13.09 -2.06
CA LEU A 74 24.14 13.40 -3.47
C LEU A 74 22.86 13.29 -4.29
N GLU A 75 21.96 12.39 -3.92
CA GLU A 75 20.61 12.32 -4.50
C GLU A 75 19.86 13.63 -4.33
N HIS A 76 19.86 14.23 -3.13
CA HIS A 76 19.26 15.54 -2.87
C HIS A 76 19.92 16.65 -3.70
N ILE A 77 21.26 16.67 -3.76
CA ILE A 77 22.01 17.67 -4.53
C ILE A 77 21.66 17.61 -6.00
N ALA A 78 21.31 16.45 -6.54
CA ALA A 78 21.00 16.28 -7.96
C ALA A 78 19.76 17.11 -8.42
N PHE A 79 18.89 17.52 -7.50
CA PHE A 79 17.74 18.40 -7.79
C PHE A 79 18.03 19.90 -7.64
N ASN A 80 19.21 20.25 -7.14
CA ASN A 80 19.72 21.61 -7.04
C ASN A 80 20.23 22.13 -8.40
N PRO A 81 20.89 23.31 -8.44
CA PRO A 81 21.53 23.77 -9.66
C PRO A 81 22.46 22.73 -10.28
N THR A 82 22.29 22.51 -11.57
CA THR A 82 23.14 21.65 -12.38
C THR A 82 23.74 22.46 -13.52
N LYS A 83 24.60 21.86 -14.31
CA LYS A 83 25.29 22.51 -15.41
C LYS A 83 24.34 23.22 -16.39
N ASN A 84 23.23 22.57 -16.74
CA ASN A 84 22.28 23.11 -17.73
C ASN A 84 21.05 23.75 -17.05
N PHE A 85 20.84 23.52 -15.75
CA PHE A 85 19.73 24.07 -14.97
C PHE A 85 20.26 24.92 -13.79
N PRO A 86 20.79 26.13 -14.04
CA PRO A 86 21.42 26.94 -13.00
C PRO A 86 20.44 27.47 -11.93
N LYS A 87 19.13 27.40 -12.14
CA LYS A 87 18.09 27.70 -11.16
C LYS A 87 17.60 26.49 -10.38
N GLY A 88 18.19 25.31 -10.63
CA GLY A 88 17.80 24.03 -10.01
C GLY A 88 16.85 23.19 -10.88
N VAL A 89 17.08 21.89 -10.86
CA VAL A 89 16.25 20.89 -11.55
C VAL A 89 14.84 20.86 -10.97
N MET A 90 14.71 20.83 -9.64
CA MET A 90 13.42 20.85 -8.93
C MET A 90 12.56 22.03 -9.39
N ASN A 91 13.14 23.23 -9.42
CA ASN A 91 12.44 24.43 -9.85
C ASN A 91 11.97 24.33 -11.31
N TYR A 92 12.80 23.78 -12.19
CA TYR A 92 12.41 23.56 -13.59
C TYR A 92 11.24 22.58 -13.72
N LEU A 93 11.30 21.42 -13.04
CA LEU A 93 10.26 20.41 -13.11
C LEU A 93 8.91 20.98 -12.64
N LEU A 94 8.89 21.62 -11.48
CA LEU A 94 7.67 22.23 -10.92
C LEU A 94 7.12 23.34 -11.83
N GLN A 95 7.99 24.23 -12.36
CA GLN A 95 7.55 25.31 -13.26
C GLN A 95 7.04 24.80 -14.61
N SER A 96 7.48 23.62 -15.04
CA SER A 96 7.04 22.99 -16.28
C SER A 96 5.78 22.14 -16.12
N GLY A 97 5.24 22.02 -14.88
CA GLY A 97 4.10 21.16 -14.57
C GLY A 97 4.44 19.66 -14.59
N LEU A 98 5.71 19.30 -14.52
CA LEU A 98 6.18 17.93 -14.40
C LEU A 98 6.30 17.57 -12.93
N ASN A 99 5.19 17.14 -12.31
CA ASN A 99 5.10 16.91 -10.88
C ASN A 99 5.33 15.45 -10.48
N THR A 100 5.41 14.55 -11.47
CA THR A 100 5.62 13.11 -11.27
C THR A 100 7.11 12.75 -11.42
N PHE A 101 7.91 13.20 -10.47
CA PHE A 101 9.33 12.85 -10.39
C PHE A 101 9.66 12.33 -8.99
N ASP A 102 10.67 11.49 -8.91
CA ASP A 102 11.11 10.86 -7.68
C ASP A 102 12.59 10.47 -7.79
N ALA A 103 13.24 10.35 -6.65
CA ALA A 103 14.52 9.68 -6.52
C ALA A 103 14.57 8.86 -5.24
N LYS A 104 15.36 7.79 -5.26
CA LYS A 104 15.49 6.89 -4.13
C LYS A 104 16.87 6.30 -4.05
N THR A 105 17.51 6.48 -2.90
CA THR A 105 18.77 5.82 -2.57
C THR A 105 18.51 4.59 -1.71
N GLY A 106 18.89 3.43 -2.23
CA GLY A 106 18.90 2.17 -1.51
C GLY A 106 20.29 1.80 -1.02
N ILE A 107 20.38 0.65 -0.34
CA ILE A 107 21.66 0.13 0.11
C ILE A 107 22.57 -0.28 -1.08
N ASN A 108 21.99 -0.71 -2.19
CA ASN A 108 22.71 -1.25 -3.34
C ASN A 108 22.73 -0.34 -4.57
N GLU A 109 21.72 0.50 -4.77
CA GLU A 109 21.56 1.35 -5.95
C GLU A 109 20.84 2.67 -5.62
N THR A 110 20.98 3.64 -6.53
CA THR A 110 20.21 4.90 -6.51
C THR A 110 19.46 5.04 -7.83
N ARG A 111 18.20 5.41 -7.77
CA ARG A 111 17.32 5.63 -8.93
C ARG A 111 16.83 7.08 -8.94
N TYR A 112 16.78 7.66 -10.14
CA TYR A 112 16.13 8.94 -10.43
C TYR A 112 15.11 8.73 -11.53
N GLN A 113 13.96 9.38 -11.45
CA GLN A 113 12.91 9.25 -12.46
C GLN A 113 12.13 10.55 -12.69
N ILE A 114 11.66 10.71 -13.92
CA ILE A 114 10.70 11.73 -14.33
C ILE A 114 9.65 11.03 -15.17
N ASN A 115 8.41 10.99 -14.69
CA ASN A 115 7.31 10.26 -15.31
C ASN A 115 6.34 11.21 -16.03
N SER A 116 5.48 10.65 -16.88
CA SER A 116 4.37 11.34 -17.54
C SER A 116 4.77 12.61 -18.29
N ILE A 117 5.88 12.54 -19.04
CA ILE A 117 6.35 13.65 -19.88
C ILE A 117 5.58 13.61 -21.19
N PRO A 118 4.82 14.67 -21.57
CA PRO A 118 4.02 14.66 -22.80
C PRO A 118 4.92 14.63 -24.04
N THR A 119 4.75 13.62 -24.90
CA THR A 119 5.57 13.39 -26.11
C THR A 119 5.32 14.43 -27.21
N ASN A 120 4.17 15.11 -27.19
CA ASN A 120 3.84 16.20 -28.09
C ASN A 120 4.55 17.52 -27.74
N ASP A 121 5.07 17.69 -26.51
CA ASP A 121 5.89 18.83 -26.10
C ASP A 121 7.38 18.51 -26.25
N LYS A 122 7.91 18.73 -27.43
CA LYS A 122 9.34 18.49 -27.72
C LYS A 122 10.29 19.28 -26.82
N GLY A 123 9.86 20.45 -26.35
CA GLY A 123 10.67 21.29 -25.46
C GLY A 123 10.83 20.65 -24.08
N LYS A 124 9.74 20.13 -23.51
CA LYS A 124 9.78 19.37 -22.25
C LYS A 124 10.60 18.09 -22.38
N VAL A 125 10.38 17.31 -23.44
CA VAL A 125 11.16 16.09 -23.71
C VAL A 125 12.66 16.40 -23.82
N ASP A 126 13.06 17.39 -24.59
CA ASP A 126 14.48 17.74 -24.78
C ASP A 126 15.10 18.25 -23.46
N SER A 127 14.35 19.01 -22.66
CA SER A 127 14.82 19.51 -21.36
C SER A 127 14.95 18.37 -20.34
N THR A 128 14.00 17.44 -20.28
CA THR A 128 14.07 16.30 -19.34
C THR A 128 15.18 15.33 -19.74
N MET A 129 15.42 15.10 -21.02
CA MET A 129 16.62 14.39 -21.50
C MET A 129 17.92 15.10 -21.08
N LEU A 130 17.92 16.44 -21.04
CA LEU A 130 19.06 17.19 -20.57
C LEU A 130 19.23 17.12 -19.04
N ILE A 131 18.14 17.00 -18.28
CA ILE A 131 18.19 16.70 -16.84
C ILE A 131 18.85 15.33 -16.62
N LEU A 132 18.44 14.27 -17.34
CA LEU A 132 19.11 12.98 -17.26
C LEU A 132 20.60 13.08 -17.51
N LYS A 133 20.98 13.89 -18.52
CA LYS A 133 22.39 14.12 -18.82
C LYS A 133 23.13 14.79 -17.66
N ASP A 134 22.52 15.78 -17.02
CA ASP A 134 23.12 16.43 -15.86
C ASP A 134 23.19 15.51 -14.65
N TRP A 135 22.22 14.65 -14.43
CA TRP A 135 22.29 13.63 -13.39
C TRP A 135 23.43 12.62 -13.62
N VAL A 136 23.72 12.28 -14.88
CA VAL A 136 24.84 11.39 -15.23
C VAL A 136 26.20 12.03 -14.96
N ASP A 137 26.42 13.30 -15.37
CA ASP A 137 27.74 13.92 -15.30
C ASP A 137 27.77 15.44 -15.15
N GLY A 138 26.66 16.08 -14.80
CA GLY A 138 26.53 17.52 -14.71
C GLY A 138 26.10 18.08 -13.35
N VAL A 139 26.02 17.27 -12.32
CA VAL A 139 25.67 17.72 -10.95
C VAL A 139 26.74 18.70 -10.45
N GLN A 140 26.31 19.85 -9.93
CA GLN A 140 27.20 20.87 -9.37
C GLN A 140 27.20 20.80 -7.84
N ILE A 141 28.30 20.33 -7.28
CA ILE A 141 28.49 20.18 -5.85
C ILE A 141 29.20 21.41 -5.32
N THR A 142 28.42 22.43 -4.97
CA THR A 142 28.94 23.69 -4.42
C THR A 142 28.74 23.74 -2.89
N PRO A 143 29.56 24.53 -2.16
CA PRO A 143 29.33 24.75 -0.73
C PRO A 143 27.91 25.22 -0.40
N GLU A 144 27.33 26.07 -1.25
CA GLU A 144 25.97 26.61 -1.09
C GLU A 144 24.93 25.49 -1.21
N ALA A 145 25.02 24.65 -2.26
CA ALA A 145 24.13 23.53 -2.45
C ALA A 145 24.21 22.51 -1.29
N VAL A 146 25.42 22.21 -0.86
CA VAL A 146 25.67 21.28 0.26
C VAL A 146 25.11 21.86 1.57
N ASN A 147 25.29 23.15 1.84
CA ASN A 147 24.77 23.74 3.08
C ASN A 147 23.24 23.85 3.07
N LYS A 148 22.63 24.12 1.92
CA LYS A 148 21.19 24.13 1.75
C LYS A 148 20.61 22.76 2.02
N GLU A 149 21.09 21.71 1.33
CA GLU A 149 20.56 20.37 1.47
C GLU A 149 20.89 19.73 2.82
N ARG A 150 21.99 20.11 3.47
CA ARG A 150 22.33 19.65 4.82
C ARG A 150 21.19 19.88 5.82
N ALA A 151 20.54 21.04 5.80
CA ALA A 151 19.45 21.34 6.70
C ALA A 151 18.25 20.43 6.43
N ILE A 152 17.95 20.20 5.14
CA ILE A 152 16.84 19.34 4.70
C ILE A 152 17.10 17.84 5.04
N VAL A 153 18.31 17.33 4.74
CA VAL A 153 18.68 15.95 5.05
C VAL A 153 18.76 15.69 6.56
N LEU A 154 19.23 16.68 7.35
CA LEU A 154 19.21 16.57 8.81
C LEU A 154 17.79 16.57 9.36
N GLU A 155 16.87 17.31 8.76
CA GLU A 155 15.47 17.29 9.17
C GLU A 155 14.83 15.92 8.82
N GLU A 156 15.10 15.38 7.63
CA GLU A 156 14.70 14.02 7.26
C GLU A 156 15.27 12.97 8.21
N TRP A 157 16.56 13.11 8.57
CA TRP A 157 17.23 12.23 9.53
C TRP A 157 16.51 12.23 10.88
N ARG A 158 16.06 13.41 11.35
CA ARG A 158 15.29 13.54 12.58
C ARG A 158 13.90 12.90 12.49
N GLN A 159 13.22 13.11 11.37
CA GLN A 159 11.90 12.52 11.16
C GLN A 159 11.95 10.99 11.08
N ARG A 160 13.05 10.44 10.57
CA ARG A 160 13.30 9.00 10.58
C ARG A 160 13.83 8.49 11.93
N ALA A 161 14.21 9.37 12.84
CA ALA A 161 14.58 8.95 14.19
C ALA A 161 13.34 8.40 14.92
N GLY A 162 13.49 7.27 15.60
CA GLY A 162 12.38 6.66 16.32
C GLY A 162 12.67 5.18 16.60
N VAL A 163 11.78 4.54 17.33
CA VAL A 163 11.96 3.14 17.74
C VAL A 163 12.21 2.20 16.56
N ASN A 164 11.54 2.41 15.42
CA ASN A 164 11.74 1.57 14.23
C ASN A 164 13.17 1.66 13.68
N ARG A 165 13.78 2.84 13.72
CA ARG A 165 15.18 3.01 13.35
C ARG A 165 16.10 2.32 14.35
N ARG A 166 15.87 2.52 15.66
CA ARG A 166 16.67 1.84 16.70
C ARG A 166 16.56 0.33 16.62
N ILE A 167 15.35 -0.20 16.31
CA ILE A 167 15.18 -1.62 16.01
C ILE A 167 16.08 -2.02 14.84
N THR A 168 15.96 -1.34 13.70
CA THR A 168 16.73 -1.67 12.49
C THR A 168 18.23 -1.64 12.77
N ASP A 169 18.73 -0.58 13.40
CA ASP A 169 20.16 -0.42 13.70
C ASP A 169 20.64 -1.48 14.71
N ALA A 170 19.84 -1.79 15.73
CA ALA A 170 20.19 -2.78 16.77
C ALA A 170 20.20 -4.22 16.27
N ILE A 171 19.28 -4.59 15.37
CA ILE A 171 19.19 -5.97 14.86
C ILE A 171 20.10 -6.24 13.66
N ALA A 172 20.52 -5.21 12.94
CA ALA A 172 21.35 -5.36 11.73
C ALA A 172 22.61 -6.20 11.95
N PRO A 173 23.38 -6.09 13.06
CA PRO A 173 24.52 -6.96 13.35
C PRO A 173 24.17 -8.44 13.40
N TYR A 174 22.95 -8.79 13.78
CA TYR A 174 22.47 -10.17 13.89
C TYR A 174 21.89 -10.67 12.58
N ILE A 175 21.13 -9.83 11.88
CA ILE A 175 20.58 -10.17 10.57
C ILE A 175 21.69 -10.33 9.53
N TYR A 176 22.67 -9.43 9.52
CA TYR A 176 23.76 -9.42 8.54
C TYR A 176 25.08 -9.97 9.10
N ASN A 177 25.07 -10.64 10.26
CA ASN A 177 26.21 -11.28 10.91
C ASN A 177 27.48 -10.42 10.88
N ASN A 178 27.38 -9.17 11.35
CA ASN A 178 28.49 -8.21 11.43
C ASN A 178 29.20 -7.92 10.10
N SER A 179 28.57 -8.19 8.96
CA SER A 179 29.10 -7.75 7.65
C SER A 179 28.95 -6.24 7.46
N ALA A 180 29.48 -5.71 6.36
CA ALA A 180 29.33 -4.29 6.04
C ALA A 180 27.84 -3.84 5.98
N TYR A 181 26.91 -4.72 5.60
CA TYR A 181 25.47 -4.44 5.64
C TYR A 181 24.95 -4.09 7.04
N SER A 182 25.61 -4.57 8.10
CA SER A 182 25.24 -4.27 9.50
C SER A 182 25.44 -2.81 9.90
N PHE A 183 26.33 -2.11 9.20
CA PHE A 183 26.83 -0.81 9.61
C PHE A 183 26.62 0.27 8.55
N ARG A 184 25.87 -0.01 7.51
CA ARG A 184 25.56 0.95 6.44
C ARG A 184 24.11 1.37 6.55
N ASN A 185 23.92 2.66 6.88
CA ASN A 185 22.61 3.30 6.88
C ASN A 185 22.58 4.29 5.72
N THR A 186 21.57 4.18 4.84
CA THR A 186 21.49 5.00 3.62
C THR A 186 21.38 6.50 3.89
N ILE A 187 20.75 6.90 4.99
CA ILE A 187 20.68 8.33 5.38
C ILE A 187 21.94 8.81 6.11
N GLY A 188 22.77 7.90 6.58
CA GLY A 188 23.99 8.23 7.31
C GLY A 188 23.80 8.56 8.79
N SER A 189 24.87 9.03 9.42
CA SER A 189 24.88 9.49 10.80
C SER A 189 24.72 11.00 10.90
N GLU A 190 24.15 11.48 12.00
CA GLU A 190 24.00 12.93 12.25
C GLU A 190 25.34 13.64 12.23
N GLU A 191 26.37 13.04 12.83
CA GLU A 191 27.73 13.60 12.89
C GLU A 191 28.34 13.71 11.47
N GLY A 192 28.20 12.66 10.65
CA GLY A 192 28.64 12.66 9.26
C GLY A 192 27.96 13.75 8.46
N LEU A 193 26.63 13.81 8.51
CA LEU A 193 25.83 14.82 7.79
C LEU A 193 26.22 16.25 8.18
N LYS A 194 26.53 16.52 9.46
CA LYS A 194 26.98 17.83 9.93
C LYS A 194 28.38 18.19 9.45
N SER A 195 29.26 17.18 9.21
CA SER A 195 30.69 17.41 8.94
C SER A 195 31.05 17.43 7.46
N TYR A 196 30.28 16.82 6.56
CA TYR A 196 30.63 16.70 5.15
C TYR A 196 30.81 18.06 4.46
N SER A 197 31.94 18.22 3.79
CA SER A 197 32.19 19.38 2.92
C SER A 197 31.82 19.06 1.47
N ALA A 198 31.65 20.11 0.66
CA ALA A 198 31.46 19.95 -0.79
C ALA A 198 32.60 19.16 -1.44
N LYS A 199 33.83 19.24 -0.90
CA LYS A 199 34.98 18.49 -1.39
C LYS A 199 34.84 16.99 -1.14
N ASP A 200 34.29 16.59 0.02
CA ASP A 200 34.12 15.19 0.39
C ASP A 200 33.04 14.55 -0.51
N ILE A 201 31.92 15.22 -0.69
CA ILE A 201 30.84 14.76 -1.58
C ILE A 201 31.30 14.74 -3.03
N GLN A 202 32.08 15.73 -3.46
CA GLN A 202 32.67 15.75 -4.81
C GLN A 202 33.64 14.59 -5.02
N ALA A 203 34.40 14.18 -3.98
CA ALA A 203 35.30 13.04 -4.07
C ALA A 203 34.49 11.74 -4.28
N PHE A 204 33.41 11.53 -3.50
CA PHE A 204 32.51 10.40 -3.65
C PHE A 204 31.85 10.39 -5.05
N TYR A 205 31.34 11.51 -5.52
CA TYR A 205 30.78 11.66 -6.86
C TYR A 205 31.81 11.28 -7.94
N ASN A 206 33.05 11.79 -7.83
CA ASN A 206 34.10 11.51 -8.78
C ASN A 206 34.57 10.06 -8.76
N GLU A 207 34.43 9.38 -7.64
CA GLU A 207 34.81 7.96 -7.51
C GLU A 207 33.72 7.06 -8.12
N TRP A 208 32.44 7.28 -7.79
CA TRP A 208 31.37 6.32 -8.02
C TRP A 208 30.42 6.66 -9.16
N TYR A 209 30.20 7.95 -9.49
CA TYR A 209 29.31 8.33 -10.60
C TYR A 209 30.02 8.20 -11.95
N LYS A 210 30.17 6.95 -12.38
CA LYS A 210 30.86 6.56 -13.61
C LYS A 210 29.87 5.95 -14.59
N PRO A 211 29.97 6.27 -15.90
CA PRO A 211 29.05 5.77 -16.92
C PRO A 211 28.91 4.24 -16.92
N GLU A 212 29.97 3.49 -16.61
CA GLU A 212 29.95 2.04 -16.56
C GLU A 212 29.10 1.46 -15.41
N LEU A 213 28.75 2.28 -14.40
CA LEU A 213 27.85 1.94 -13.28
C LEU A 213 26.47 2.57 -13.47
N GLN A 214 26.18 3.14 -14.63
CA GLN A 214 24.94 3.88 -14.92
C GLN A 214 24.16 3.23 -16.05
N SER A 215 22.83 3.32 -15.93
CA SER A 215 21.90 2.94 -16.99
C SER A 215 20.83 4.01 -17.16
N VAL A 216 20.58 4.41 -18.40
CA VAL A 216 19.47 5.30 -18.77
C VAL A 216 18.36 4.46 -19.40
N MET A 217 17.13 4.65 -18.94
CA MET A 217 15.96 3.97 -19.49
C MET A 217 14.95 5.01 -19.97
N ILE A 218 14.41 4.82 -21.17
CA ILE A 218 13.41 5.67 -21.83
C ILE A 218 12.26 4.77 -22.25
N ILE A 219 11.10 4.97 -21.66
CA ILE A 219 9.95 4.07 -21.82
C ILE A 219 8.69 4.89 -22.08
N GLY A 220 7.90 4.56 -23.09
CA GLY A 220 6.65 5.28 -23.37
C GLY A 220 6.18 5.22 -24.81
N ASP A 221 5.23 6.09 -25.15
CA ASP A 221 4.72 6.24 -26.51
C ASP A 221 5.70 7.03 -27.39
N ILE A 222 6.72 6.30 -27.86
CA ILE A 222 7.89 6.88 -28.53
C ILE A 222 8.28 6.09 -29.79
N LYS A 223 9.05 6.77 -30.66
CA LYS A 223 9.81 6.13 -31.73
C LYS A 223 11.22 5.84 -31.23
N PRO A 224 11.60 4.61 -30.99
CA PRO A 224 12.88 4.27 -30.37
C PRO A 224 14.10 4.84 -31.09
N GLU A 225 14.04 4.89 -32.43
CA GLU A 225 15.15 5.41 -33.26
C GLU A 225 15.45 6.88 -33.02
N GLU A 226 14.40 7.69 -32.82
CA GLU A 226 14.54 9.13 -32.60
C GLU A 226 15.19 9.39 -31.22
N TYR A 227 14.75 8.62 -30.20
CA TYR A 227 15.29 8.77 -28.85
C TYR A 227 16.70 8.19 -28.74
N GLU A 228 17.01 7.09 -29.43
CA GLU A 228 18.37 6.55 -29.48
C GLU A 228 19.35 7.56 -30.11
N ALA A 229 18.97 8.18 -31.22
CA ALA A 229 19.80 9.22 -31.86
C ALA A 229 20.03 10.42 -30.90
N LYS A 230 18.99 10.88 -30.18
CA LYS A 230 19.11 11.92 -29.16
C LYS A 230 20.04 11.50 -28.01
N LEU A 231 19.86 10.29 -27.49
CA LEU A 231 20.65 9.72 -26.41
C LEU A 231 22.13 9.65 -26.81
N ILE A 232 22.45 9.06 -27.97
CA ILE A 232 23.83 8.97 -28.46
C ILE A 232 24.47 10.35 -28.58
N LYS A 233 23.75 11.34 -29.16
CA LYS A 233 24.24 12.72 -29.28
C LYS A 233 24.53 13.36 -27.92
N LEU A 234 23.69 13.15 -26.91
CA LEU A 234 23.83 13.77 -25.60
C LEU A 234 24.90 13.13 -24.71
N PHE A 235 25.05 11.80 -24.75
CA PHE A 235 25.85 11.06 -23.78
C PHE A 235 27.23 10.58 -24.30
N THR A 236 27.55 10.72 -25.59
CA THR A 236 28.84 10.24 -26.17
C THR A 236 30.01 11.21 -25.93
N ALA A 237 29.79 12.39 -25.38
CA ALA A 237 30.75 13.50 -25.40
C ALA A 237 31.95 13.36 -24.41
N LYS A 238 32.07 12.30 -23.61
CA LYS A 238 33.24 12.08 -22.73
C LYS A 238 33.90 10.73 -23.00
N GLY A 239 35.22 10.78 -23.18
CA GLY A 239 36.07 9.64 -23.53
C GLY A 239 36.03 8.52 -22.47
N LYS A 240 36.49 7.34 -22.87
CA LYS A 240 36.55 6.12 -22.02
C LYS A 240 37.22 6.44 -20.68
N SER A 241 36.59 5.92 -19.60
CA SER A 241 37.25 5.84 -18.30
C SER A 241 38.58 5.10 -18.46
N LYS A 242 39.66 5.65 -17.88
CA LYS A 242 40.99 5.05 -17.96
C LYS A 242 41.11 3.75 -17.13
N LYS A 243 40.15 3.51 -16.19
CA LYS A 243 40.08 2.35 -15.35
C LYS A 243 38.59 1.96 -15.22
N GLN A 244 38.25 0.77 -15.69
CA GLN A 244 36.91 0.22 -15.50
C GLN A 244 36.73 -0.11 -14.02
N LEU A 245 35.76 0.52 -13.40
CA LEU A 245 35.39 0.22 -12.02
C LEU A 245 34.53 -1.04 -12.03
N THR A 246 34.93 -2.02 -11.21
CA THR A 246 34.15 -3.24 -10.96
C THR A 246 33.62 -3.16 -9.55
N ARG A 247 32.31 -3.27 -9.39
CA ARG A 247 31.70 -3.41 -8.09
C ARG A 247 31.97 -4.80 -7.55
N THR A 248 32.41 -4.90 -6.29
CA THR A 248 32.55 -6.17 -5.55
C THR A 248 31.34 -6.33 -4.63
N ASP A 249 30.69 -7.47 -4.68
CA ASP A 249 29.59 -7.79 -3.77
C ASP A 249 30.11 -8.12 -2.37
N VAL A 250 29.45 -7.57 -1.36
CA VAL A 250 29.76 -7.80 0.05
C VAL A 250 29.25 -9.17 0.46
N GLN A 251 30.13 -9.96 1.08
CA GLN A 251 29.78 -11.28 1.61
C GLN A 251 29.30 -11.14 3.05
N ILE A 252 28.25 -11.89 3.40
CA ILE A 252 27.77 -12.03 4.77
C ILE A 252 28.33 -13.35 5.32
N PRO A 253 29.07 -13.36 6.44
CA PRO A 253 29.61 -14.59 7.02
C PRO A 253 28.50 -15.56 7.45
N ASP A 254 28.77 -16.87 7.32
CA ASP A 254 27.86 -17.89 7.83
C ASP A 254 27.97 -18.05 9.35
N ASN A 255 26.90 -18.49 10.00
CA ASN A 255 26.89 -18.92 11.39
C ASN A 255 26.19 -20.28 11.53
N LYS A 256 26.82 -21.18 12.31
CA LYS A 256 26.28 -22.51 12.64
C LYS A 256 25.37 -22.46 13.85
N GLU A 257 25.70 -21.62 14.83
CA GLU A 257 24.91 -21.40 16.02
C GLU A 257 23.99 -20.22 15.79
N PRO A 258 22.73 -20.25 16.26
CA PRO A 258 21.82 -19.14 16.16
C PRO A 258 22.37 -17.86 16.80
N LEU A 259 22.30 -16.75 16.10
CA LEU A 259 22.55 -15.43 16.67
C LEU A 259 21.33 -15.03 17.51
N TYR A 260 21.58 -14.28 18.59
CA TYR A 260 20.51 -13.90 19.51
C TYR A 260 20.62 -12.44 19.91
N TYR A 261 19.49 -11.76 19.90
CA TYR A 261 19.38 -10.40 20.43
C TYR A 261 18.02 -10.17 21.09
N ARG A 262 18.05 -9.38 22.14
CA ARG A 262 16.83 -8.95 22.83
C ARG A 262 16.75 -7.44 22.78
N PHE A 263 15.87 -6.91 21.99
CA PHE A 263 15.60 -5.48 21.90
C PHE A 263 14.58 -5.08 22.97
N ILE A 264 14.96 -4.18 23.87
CA ILE A 264 14.10 -3.65 24.93
C ILE A 264 14.09 -2.13 24.79
N ASP A 265 12.92 -1.56 24.52
CA ASP A 265 12.74 -0.14 24.32
C ASP A 265 11.34 0.27 24.75
N ALA A 266 11.23 1.24 25.67
CA ALA A 266 9.95 1.68 26.21
C ALA A 266 8.98 2.23 25.15
N ALA A 267 9.49 2.70 24.01
CA ALA A 267 8.68 3.16 22.87
C ALA A 267 8.26 2.04 21.92
N ASN A 268 8.71 0.79 22.15
CA ASN A 268 8.32 -0.32 21.29
C ASN A 268 6.81 -0.61 21.43
N PRO A 269 6.03 -0.54 20.32
CA PRO A 269 4.56 -0.60 20.41
C PRO A 269 4.00 -1.99 20.66
N SER A 270 4.82 -3.06 20.56
CA SER A 270 4.33 -4.44 20.72
C SER A 270 5.43 -5.39 21.18
N THR A 271 5.03 -6.37 21.98
CA THR A 271 5.90 -7.50 22.32
C THR A 271 5.83 -8.54 21.21
N SER A 272 6.97 -8.85 20.59
CA SER A 272 7.05 -9.79 19.45
C SER A 272 8.40 -10.50 19.40
N PHE A 273 8.49 -11.55 18.56
CA PHE A 273 9.76 -12.17 18.23
C PHE A 273 9.87 -12.46 16.74
N GLY A 274 11.12 -12.48 16.24
CA GLY A 274 11.45 -12.87 14.88
C GLY A 274 12.46 -14.03 14.85
N ILE A 275 12.27 -14.95 13.89
CA ILE A 275 13.23 -15.97 13.53
C ILE A 275 13.61 -15.72 12.07
N TYR A 276 14.86 -15.38 11.86
CA TYR A 276 15.37 -14.99 10.53
C TYR A 276 16.44 -15.96 10.09
N GLN A 277 16.33 -16.48 8.90
CA GLN A 277 17.30 -17.39 8.30
C GLN A 277 17.83 -16.80 7.00
N ARG A 278 19.14 -16.55 6.93
CA ARG A 278 19.79 -16.10 5.70
C ARG A 278 20.07 -17.26 4.77
N ILE A 279 19.89 -17.01 3.48
CA ILE A 279 20.11 -18.00 2.43
C ILE A 279 20.97 -17.34 1.37
N SER A 280 22.18 -17.90 1.15
CA SER A 280 23.03 -17.46 0.04
C SER A 280 22.40 -17.86 -1.28
N VAL A 281 22.26 -16.88 -2.17
CA VAL A 281 21.81 -17.10 -3.55
C VAL A 281 22.96 -16.80 -4.50
N PRO A 282 23.29 -17.71 -5.44
CA PRO A 282 24.31 -17.41 -6.43
C PRO A 282 23.92 -16.17 -7.24
N PRO A 283 24.88 -15.35 -7.67
CA PRO A 283 24.60 -14.21 -8.53
C PRO A 283 23.73 -14.66 -9.71
N GLN A 284 22.63 -13.94 -9.94
CA GLN A 284 21.63 -14.31 -10.94
C GLN A 284 22.18 -14.03 -12.36
N GLY A 285 23.06 -14.90 -12.84
CA GLY A 285 23.47 -14.97 -14.23
C GLY A 285 22.72 -16.08 -14.94
N GLY A 286 21.70 -15.73 -15.69
CA GLY A 286 21.20 -16.45 -16.86
C GLY A 286 20.93 -17.97 -16.83
N SER A 287 20.73 -18.61 -15.69
CA SER A 287 20.43 -20.03 -15.67
C SER A 287 18.92 -20.32 -15.65
N VAL A 288 18.56 -21.38 -16.34
CA VAL A 288 17.23 -21.88 -16.67
C VAL A 288 16.27 -22.06 -15.46
N ASN A 289 16.78 -22.08 -14.23
CA ASN A 289 15.99 -22.37 -13.03
C ASN A 289 15.45 -21.15 -12.25
N HIS A 290 15.51 -19.94 -12.82
CA HIS A 290 15.02 -18.76 -12.10
C HIS A 290 13.49 -18.78 -11.97
N THR A 291 12.78 -19.13 -13.05
CA THR A 291 11.32 -19.22 -13.04
C THR A 291 10.85 -20.28 -12.03
N ALA A 292 11.44 -21.49 -12.06
CA ALA A 292 11.09 -22.54 -11.11
C ALA A 292 11.30 -22.11 -9.64
N LYS A 293 12.44 -21.49 -9.33
CA LYS A 293 12.73 -20.99 -7.97
C LYS A 293 11.71 -19.95 -7.51
N ASN A 294 11.34 -19.01 -8.37
CA ASN A 294 10.32 -17.99 -8.05
C ASN A 294 8.96 -18.64 -7.78
N LEU A 295 8.61 -19.70 -8.51
CA LEU A 295 7.37 -20.45 -8.29
C LEU A 295 7.41 -21.23 -6.97
N TYR A 296 8.55 -21.86 -6.63
CA TYR A 296 8.72 -22.52 -5.32
C TYR A 296 8.54 -21.53 -4.17
N GLN A 297 9.11 -20.33 -4.27
CA GLN A 297 8.94 -19.26 -3.29
C GLN A 297 7.47 -18.87 -3.12
N GLN A 298 6.75 -18.69 -4.23
CA GLN A 298 5.33 -18.33 -4.20
C GLN A 298 4.50 -19.44 -3.56
N ILE A 299 4.72 -20.70 -3.95
CA ILE A 299 4.03 -21.85 -3.36
C ILE A 299 4.31 -21.93 -1.85
N PHE A 300 5.56 -21.83 -1.44
CA PHE A 300 5.96 -21.83 -0.03
C PHE A 300 5.24 -20.72 0.76
N ASN A 301 5.32 -19.48 0.26
CA ASN A 301 4.72 -18.32 0.94
C ASN A 301 3.20 -18.48 1.08
N ARG A 302 2.51 -18.96 0.05
CA ARG A 302 1.07 -19.18 0.09
C ARG A 302 0.69 -20.32 1.03
N VAL A 303 1.42 -21.45 0.99
CA VAL A 303 1.13 -22.60 1.86
C VAL A 303 1.41 -22.28 3.33
N VAL A 304 2.52 -21.61 3.66
CA VAL A 304 2.81 -21.26 5.07
C VAL A 304 1.79 -20.26 5.61
N ALA A 305 1.40 -19.27 4.82
CA ALA A 305 0.34 -18.32 5.20
C ALA A 305 -1.00 -19.03 5.43
N ARG A 306 -1.33 -20.02 4.60
CA ARG A 306 -2.53 -20.86 4.76
C ARG A 306 -2.48 -21.67 6.04
N ARG A 307 -1.35 -22.30 6.37
CA ARG A 307 -1.20 -23.09 7.61
C ARG A 307 -1.30 -22.22 8.86
N ILE A 308 -0.69 -21.02 8.84
CA ILE A 308 -0.86 -20.03 9.91
C ILE A 308 -2.34 -19.61 10.05
N SER A 309 -3.02 -19.38 8.93
CA SER A 309 -4.45 -19.06 8.93
C SER A 309 -5.31 -20.20 9.43
N ALA A 310 -4.95 -21.45 9.11
CA ALA A 310 -5.66 -22.63 9.60
C ALA A 310 -5.61 -22.74 11.13
N LEU A 311 -4.44 -22.50 11.75
CA LEU A 311 -4.31 -22.45 13.22
C LEU A 311 -5.28 -21.44 13.82
N ARG A 312 -5.34 -20.24 13.23
CA ARG A 312 -6.25 -19.17 13.67
C ARG A 312 -7.72 -19.53 13.46
N ASN A 313 -8.06 -20.14 12.33
CA ASN A 313 -9.41 -20.53 12.01
C ASN A 313 -9.93 -21.67 12.90
N GLU A 314 -9.01 -22.51 13.40
CA GLU A 314 -9.31 -23.56 14.37
C GLU A 314 -9.34 -23.06 15.83
N GLY A 315 -8.99 -21.80 16.07
CA GLY A 315 -8.89 -21.24 17.42
C GLY A 315 -7.71 -21.78 18.25
N LYS A 316 -6.73 -22.40 17.59
CA LYS A 316 -5.57 -23.05 18.23
C LYS A 316 -4.31 -22.17 18.27
N GLU A 317 -4.41 -20.97 17.72
CA GLU A 317 -3.29 -20.04 17.67
C GLU A 317 -2.87 -19.52 19.05
N GLU A 318 -1.57 -19.46 19.32
CA GLU A 318 -0.97 -18.86 20.52
C GLU A 318 -0.46 -17.44 20.27
N PHE A 319 -0.89 -16.81 19.17
CA PHE A 319 -0.43 -15.51 18.71
C PHE A 319 -1.58 -14.60 18.26
N ILE A 320 -1.39 -13.31 18.44
CA ILE A 320 -2.25 -12.26 17.90
C ILE A 320 -2.04 -12.13 16.38
N ALA A 321 -0.76 -12.14 15.98
CA ALA A 321 -0.34 -12.09 14.58
C ALA A 321 0.87 -12.98 14.36
N SER A 322 0.92 -13.63 13.22
CA SER A 322 2.09 -14.36 12.74
C SER A 322 2.17 -14.26 11.23
N THR A 323 3.37 -14.03 10.74
CA THR A 323 3.69 -14.08 9.31
C THR A 323 4.94 -14.94 9.11
N ALA A 324 5.01 -15.59 7.96
CA ALA A 324 6.22 -16.26 7.53
C ALA A 324 6.37 -16.09 6.01
N SER A 325 7.57 -15.77 5.57
CA SER A 325 7.82 -15.58 4.14
C SER A 325 9.28 -15.84 3.76
N TYR A 326 9.46 -16.30 2.56
CA TYR A 326 10.72 -16.24 1.83
C TYR A 326 10.75 -14.97 0.99
N SER A 327 11.80 -14.18 1.11
CA SER A 327 11.95 -12.90 0.40
C SER A 327 13.42 -12.54 0.16
N PRO A 328 13.73 -11.69 -0.85
CA PRO A 328 15.07 -11.09 -0.96
C PRO A 328 15.46 -10.33 0.31
N LEU A 329 16.70 -10.46 0.75
CA LEU A 329 17.26 -9.73 1.89
C LEU A 329 18.16 -8.59 1.42
N VAL A 330 19.22 -8.94 0.75
CA VAL A 330 20.16 -8.02 0.07
C VAL A 330 20.74 -8.73 -1.15
N ARG A 331 21.57 -8.02 -1.92
CA ARG A 331 22.23 -8.61 -3.10
C ARG A 331 22.95 -9.91 -2.74
N ALA A 332 22.67 -10.98 -3.48
CA ALA A 332 23.17 -12.33 -3.30
C ALA A 332 22.70 -13.08 -2.03
N TYR A 333 21.74 -12.53 -1.31
CA TYR A 333 21.13 -13.17 -0.14
C TYR A 333 19.62 -12.99 -0.12
N ASP A 334 18.92 -14.09 0.15
CA ASP A 334 17.51 -14.11 0.47
C ASP A 334 17.34 -14.46 1.98
N GLN A 335 16.12 -14.44 2.47
CA GLN A 335 15.80 -14.86 3.84
C GLN A 335 14.46 -15.61 3.91
N VAL A 336 14.36 -16.46 4.91
CA VAL A 336 13.09 -16.90 5.49
C VAL A 336 12.91 -16.16 6.81
N ALA A 337 11.86 -15.36 6.90
CA ALA A 337 11.51 -14.62 8.10
C ALA A 337 10.22 -15.16 8.70
N TRP A 338 10.18 -15.32 10.03
CA TRP A 338 9.01 -15.62 10.84
C TRP A 338 8.84 -14.50 11.84
N ASP A 339 7.79 -13.71 11.75
CA ASP A 339 7.51 -12.61 12.68
C ASP A 339 6.21 -12.94 13.43
N VAL A 340 6.27 -12.90 14.77
CA VAL A 340 5.19 -13.36 15.62
C VAL A 340 4.93 -12.39 16.77
N VAL A 341 3.68 -11.99 16.92
CA VAL A 341 3.17 -11.25 18.06
C VAL A 341 2.37 -12.23 18.94
N PRO A 342 2.91 -12.75 20.03
CA PRO A 342 2.21 -13.71 20.88
C PRO A 342 1.06 -13.07 21.65
N TYR A 343 0.08 -13.85 22.09
CA TYR A 343 -0.84 -13.39 23.11
C TYR A 343 -0.09 -13.07 24.42
N PRO A 344 -0.56 -12.12 25.24
CA PRO A 344 0.07 -11.80 26.52
C PRO A 344 0.31 -13.04 27.38
N GLY A 345 1.56 -13.20 27.83
CA GLY A 345 1.99 -14.37 28.62
C GLY A 345 2.15 -15.69 27.84
N LYS A 346 1.98 -15.69 26.51
CA LYS A 346 2.05 -16.88 25.66
C LYS A 346 3.32 -16.99 24.81
N GLY A 347 4.36 -16.22 25.12
CA GLY A 347 5.58 -16.14 24.31
C GLY A 347 6.23 -17.49 24.00
N LEU A 348 6.45 -18.33 25.04
CA LEU A 348 7.07 -19.66 24.86
C LEU A 348 6.15 -20.61 24.06
N GLN A 349 4.83 -20.56 24.30
CA GLN A 349 3.87 -21.37 23.55
C GLN A 349 3.83 -20.99 22.08
N ALA A 350 3.80 -19.68 21.80
CA ALA A 350 3.83 -19.16 20.43
C ALA A 350 5.15 -19.53 19.72
N LEU A 351 6.29 -19.42 20.41
CA LEU A 351 7.58 -19.83 19.86
C LEU A 351 7.60 -21.33 19.55
N LYS A 352 7.15 -22.17 20.49
CA LYS A 352 7.06 -23.62 20.27
C LYS A 352 6.15 -23.95 19.08
N GLN A 353 4.99 -23.29 18.98
CA GLN A 353 4.05 -23.49 17.86
C GLN A 353 4.67 -23.10 16.53
N THR A 354 5.38 -21.96 16.47
CA THR A 354 6.09 -21.49 15.27
C THR A 354 7.17 -22.47 14.84
N LEU A 355 7.99 -22.93 15.79
CA LEU A 355 9.04 -23.91 15.50
C LEU A 355 8.45 -25.27 15.08
N ALA A 356 7.33 -25.69 15.68
CA ALA A 356 6.63 -26.93 15.28
C ALA A 356 6.09 -26.83 13.85
N LEU A 357 5.54 -25.67 13.45
CA LEU A 357 5.07 -25.43 12.07
C LEU A 357 6.23 -25.41 11.08
N ARG A 358 7.35 -24.76 11.43
CA ARG A 358 8.58 -24.76 10.64
C ARG A 358 9.13 -26.19 10.47
N GLU A 359 9.17 -26.97 11.53
CA GLU A 359 9.65 -28.36 11.51
C GLU A 359 8.70 -29.28 10.72
N GLN A 360 7.39 -29.07 10.81
CA GLN A 360 6.42 -29.78 9.98
C GLN A 360 6.72 -29.55 8.49
N LEU A 361 6.91 -28.30 8.06
CA LEU A 361 7.24 -27.96 6.68
C LEU A 361 8.57 -28.60 6.26
N ARG A 362 9.57 -28.58 7.13
CA ARG A 362 10.88 -29.16 6.84
C ARG A 362 10.83 -30.71 6.70
N ARG A 363 10.06 -31.40 7.55
CA ARG A 363 10.00 -32.88 7.59
C ARG A 363 9.04 -33.45 6.57
N GLU A 364 7.86 -32.90 6.47
CA GLU A 364 6.76 -33.44 5.65
C GLU A 364 6.59 -32.65 4.33
N GLY A 365 7.14 -31.44 4.25
CA GLY A 365 6.92 -30.56 3.10
C GLY A 365 5.48 -30.10 2.98
N ILE A 366 5.07 -29.83 1.75
CA ILE A 366 3.69 -29.52 1.37
C ILE A 366 2.98 -30.81 0.94
N THR A 367 1.68 -30.88 1.20
CA THR A 367 0.87 -32.04 0.81
C THR A 367 0.55 -32.02 -0.69
N GLU A 368 0.13 -33.16 -1.26
CA GLU A 368 -0.31 -33.21 -2.65
C GLU A 368 -1.49 -32.29 -2.93
N GLU A 369 -2.42 -32.19 -1.98
CA GLU A 369 -3.59 -31.30 -2.09
C GLU A 369 -3.18 -29.83 -2.10
N GLU A 370 -2.28 -29.40 -1.21
CA GLU A 370 -1.74 -28.03 -1.19
C GLU A 370 -1.00 -27.71 -2.49
N PHE A 371 -0.14 -28.62 -2.96
CA PHE A 371 0.61 -28.46 -4.19
C PHE A 371 -0.32 -28.31 -5.41
N GLN A 372 -1.25 -29.25 -5.59
CA GLN A 372 -2.17 -29.23 -6.73
C GLN A 372 -3.09 -28.00 -6.71
N GLY A 373 -3.55 -27.59 -5.53
CA GLY A 373 -4.36 -26.39 -5.36
C GLY A 373 -3.62 -25.13 -5.80
N GLU A 374 -2.36 -24.94 -5.35
CA GLU A 374 -1.57 -23.77 -5.73
C GLU A 374 -1.17 -23.77 -7.21
N VAL A 375 -0.71 -24.92 -7.73
CA VAL A 375 -0.35 -25.04 -9.15
C VAL A 375 -1.55 -24.78 -10.07
N SER A 376 -2.72 -25.33 -9.73
CA SER A 376 -3.95 -25.12 -10.51
C SER A 376 -4.34 -23.65 -10.57
N LYS A 377 -4.29 -22.97 -9.43
CA LYS A 377 -4.58 -21.53 -9.35
C LYS A 377 -3.57 -20.70 -10.14
N MET A 378 -2.28 -20.99 -10.00
CA MET A 378 -1.24 -20.32 -10.80
C MET A 378 -1.41 -20.53 -12.30
N ILE A 379 -1.82 -21.72 -12.73
CA ILE A 379 -2.12 -22.01 -14.15
C ILE A 379 -3.33 -21.18 -14.63
N GLU A 380 -4.35 -21.01 -13.81
CA GLU A 380 -5.51 -20.16 -14.15
C GLU A 380 -5.09 -18.68 -14.26
N ASP A 381 -4.30 -18.18 -13.31
CA ASP A 381 -3.78 -16.82 -13.33
C ASP A 381 -2.94 -16.56 -14.59
N VAL A 382 -2.06 -17.50 -14.94
CA VAL A 382 -1.22 -17.46 -16.15
C VAL A 382 -2.06 -17.49 -17.44
N LYS A 383 -3.11 -18.30 -17.50
CA LYS A 383 -4.02 -18.34 -18.66
C LYS A 383 -4.77 -17.03 -18.83
N ALA A 384 -5.22 -16.41 -17.77
CA ALA A 384 -5.87 -15.10 -17.82
C ALA A 384 -4.93 -14.03 -18.41
N LEU A 385 -3.65 -14.03 -18.01
CA LEU A 385 -2.63 -13.13 -18.57
C LEU A 385 -2.35 -13.38 -20.07
N LEU A 386 -2.52 -14.61 -20.57
CA LEU A 386 -2.36 -14.92 -22.00
C LEU A 386 -3.46 -14.29 -22.87
N GLU A 387 -4.62 -14.01 -22.29
CA GLU A 387 -5.75 -13.38 -22.98
C GLU A 387 -5.61 -11.85 -23.01
N GLU A 388 -4.74 -11.27 -22.18
CA GLU A 388 -4.46 -9.85 -22.17
C GLU A 388 -3.56 -9.43 -23.34
N LYS A 389 -3.59 -8.14 -23.66
CA LYS A 389 -2.64 -7.57 -24.62
C LYS A 389 -1.22 -7.64 -24.05
N ASP A 390 -0.24 -7.96 -24.90
CA ASP A 390 1.19 -7.97 -24.53
C ASP A 390 1.74 -6.53 -24.40
N ILE A 391 1.14 -5.75 -23.49
CA ILE A 391 1.50 -4.37 -23.21
C ILE A 391 1.89 -4.27 -21.75
N ALA A 392 3.15 -3.91 -21.49
CA ALA A 392 3.66 -3.77 -20.13
C ALA A 392 3.66 -2.31 -19.67
N ALA A 393 3.30 -2.10 -18.42
CA ALA A 393 3.38 -0.80 -17.75
C ALA A 393 4.84 -0.30 -17.66
N PRO A 394 5.08 1.03 -17.73
CA PRO A 394 6.44 1.60 -17.67
C PRO A 394 7.24 1.15 -16.46
N ASP A 395 6.64 1.05 -15.27
CA ASP A 395 7.34 0.62 -14.07
C ASP A 395 7.73 -0.86 -14.11
N ASN A 396 6.90 -1.73 -14.70
CA ASN A 396 7.24 -3.15 -14.89
C ASN A 396 8.42 -3.31 -15.86
N LEU A 397 8.45 -2.52 -16.93
CA LEU A 397 9.56 -2.50 -17.89
C LEU A 397 10.84 -1.95 -17.24
N MET A 398 10.72 -0.88 -16.45
CA MET A 398 11.84 -0.32 -15.69
C MET A 398 12.43 -1.38 -14.74
N ASP A 399 11.59 -2.10 -13.99
CA ASP A 399 12.07 -3.17 -13.10
C ASP A 399 12.71 -4.33 -13.87
N LEU A 400 12.18 -4.72 -15.01
CA LEU A 400 12.77 -5.73 -15.91
C LEU A 400 14.18 -5.30 -16.38
N PHE A 401 14.33 -4.06 -16.83
CA PHE A 401 15.62 -3.53 -17.27
C PHE A 401 16.60 -3.33 -16.10
N LYS A 402 16.10 -2.95 -14.93
CA LYS A 402 16.89 -2.90 -13.70
C LYS A 402 17.46 -4.27 -13.33
N GLN A 403 16.64 -5.32 -13.38
CA GLN A 403 17.09 -6.69 -13.13
C GLN A 403 18.17 -7.12 -14.15
N ASN A 404 17.98 -6.77 -15.43
CA ASN A 404 19.00 -7.03 -16.44
C ASN A 404 20.28 -6.26 -16.17
N PHE A 405 20.20 -4.96 -15.90
CA PHE A 405 21.38 -4.12 -15.68
C PHE A 405 22.18 -4.51 -14.43
N LEU A 406 21.48 -4.78 -13.32
CA LEU A 406 22.14 -5.06 -12.03
C LEU A 406 22.61 -6.52 -11.89
N TYR A 407 21.86 -7.46 -12.48
CA TYR A 407 22.03 -8.89 -12.23
C TYR A 407 22.19 -9.75 -13.48
N ASN A 408 22.21 -9.14 -14.68
CA ASN A 408 22.21 -9.83 -15.98
C ASN A 408 21.02 -10.78 -16.17
N ALA A 409 19.88 -10.48 -15.55
CA ALA A 409 18.65 -11.24 -15.76
C ALA A 409 18.22 -11.17 -17.23
N PRO A 410 17.64 -12.24 -17.81
CA PRO A 410 17.17 -12.21 -19.18
C PRO A 410 16.01 -11.22 -19.35
N ILE A 411 15.98 -10.49 -20.45
CA ILE A 411 14.85 -9.65 -20.84
C ILE A 411 13.91 -10.53 -21.66
N ARG A 412 12.70 -10.76 -21.15
CA ARG A 412 11.63 -11.52 -21.81
C ARG A 412 10.40 -10.65 -21.97
N SER A 413 9.64 -10.87 -23.03
CA SER A 413 8.30 -10.29 -23.13
C SER A 413 7.37 -10.87 -22.08
N LEU A 414 6.28 -10.16 -21.77
CA LEU A 414 5.25 -10.69 -20.87
C LEU A 414 4.77 -12.05 -21.36
N ARG A 415 4.56 -12.21 -22.64
CA ARG A 415 4.11 -13.48 -23.26
C ARG A 415 5.16 -14.60 -23.13
N GLU A 416 6.45 -14.29 -23.33
CA GLU A 416 7.52 -15.27 -23.11
C GLU A 416 7.64 -15.68 -21.65
N GLU A 417 7.50 -14.74 -20.71
CA GLU A 417 7.52 -15.03 -19.27
C GLU A 417 6.31 -15.88 -18.87
N VAL A 418 5.12 -15.53 -19.35
CA VAL A 418 3.88 -16.26 -19.11
C VAL A 418 3.97 -17.68 -19.67
N ASN A 419 4.49 -17.86 -20.87
CA ASN A 419 4.69 -19.20 -21.47
C ASN A 419 5.71 -20.01 -20.66
N SER A 420 6.85 -19.41 -20.29
CA SER A 420 7.88 -20.07 -19.47
C SER A 420 7.33 -20.49 -18.10
N THR A 421 6.49 -19.65 -17.50
CA THR A 421 5.82 -19.94 -16.23
C THR A 421 4.83 -21.10 -16.39
N TYR A 422 4.02 -21.10 -17.45
CA TYR A 422 3.08 -22.17 -17.74
C TYR A 422 3.78 -23.53 -17.96
N GLU A 423 4.83 -23.54 -18.78
CA GLU A 423 5.64 -24.74 -19.04
C GLU A 423 6.27 -25.27 -17.74
N THR A 424 6.86 -24.38 -16.94
CA THR A 424 7.47 -24.74 -15.65
C THR A 424 6.44 -25.31 -14.68
N LEU A 425 5.25 -24.70 -14.57
CA LEU A 425 4.16 -25.22 -13.71
C LEU A 425 3.64 -26.58 -14.19
N ALA A 426 3.59 -26.79 -15.51
CA ALA A 426 3.11 -28.07 -16.08
C ALA A 426 4.07 -29.24 -15.83
N GLU A 427 5.38 -28.96 -15.72
CA GLU A 427 6.43 -29.97 -15.50
C GLU A 427 6.82 -30.08 -14.00
N MET A 428 6.39 -29.16 -13.15
CA MET A 428 6.77 -29.10 -11.74
C MET A 428 6.21 -30.29 -10.96
N GLU A 429 7.07 -30.91 -10.16
CA GLU A 429 6.69 -31.97 -9.23
C GLU A 429 6.71 -31.45 -7.78
N ARG A 430 5.80 -31.96 -6.95
CA ARG A 430 5.76 -31.64 -5.53
C ARG A 430 7.08 -31.93 -4.82
N GLU A 431 7.72 -33.02 -5.22
CA GLU A 431 8.99 -33.48 -4.67
C GLU A 431 10.10 -32.45 -4.83
N ASP A 432 10.16 -31.73 -5.95
CA ASP A 432 11.13 -30.66 -6.21
C ASP A 432 10.95 -29.49 -5.22
N VAL A 433 9.69 -29.09 -5.02
CA VAL A 433 9.32 -28.04 -4.04
C VAL A 433 9.71 -28.48 -2.63
N ASN A 434 9.42 -29.74 -2.27
CA ASN A 434 9.72 -30.27 -0.93
C ASN A 434 11.23 -30.38 -0.68
N GLU A 435 12.02 -30.78 -1.67
CA GLU A 435 13.48 -30.81 -1.54
C GLU A 435 14.04 -29.38 -1.37
N TRP A 436 13.52 -28.42 -2.14
CA TRP A 436 13.89 -27.02 -1.98
C TRP A 436 13.51 -26.48 -0.59
N ILE A 437 12.30 -26.78 -0.07
CA ILE A 437 11.86 -26.40 1.29
C ILE A 437 12.85 -26.93 2.34
N LYS A 438 13.34 -28.15 2.23
CA LYS A 438 14.34 -28.71 3.15
C LYS A 438 15.64 -27.92 3.15
N THR A 439 16.06 -27.38 1.99
CA THR A 439 17.29 -26.59 1.90
C THR A 439 17.16 -25.21 2.52
N ILE A 440 15.97 -24.59 2.46
CA ILE A 440 15.73 -23.24 3.00
C ILE A 440 15.30 -23.24 4.47
N LEU A 441 14.98 -24.40 5.04
CA LEU A 441 14.57 -24.55 6.45
C LEU A 441 15.59 -25.38 7.24
N ASP A 442 16.85 -25.37 6.86
CA ASP A 442 17.92 -25.89 7.69
C ASP A 442 18.16 -25.00 8.93
N ASP A 443 19.03 -25.40 9.87
CA ASP A 443 19.26 -24.65 11.09
C ASP A 443 20.52 -23.76 11.02
N ASN A 444 21.11 -23.60 9.84
CA ASN A 444 22.25 -22.71 9.63
C ASN A 444 21.76 -21.28 9.41
N ASN A 445 22.63 -20.33 9.73
CA ASN A 445 22.37 -18.89 9.47
C ASN A 445 21.12 -18.34 10.14
N LEU A 446 20.71 -18.91 11.29
CA LEU A 446 19.59 -18.43 12.07
C LEU A 446 19.96 -17.22 12.93
N ALA A 447 19.02 -16.30 13.07
CA ALA A 447 19.00 -15.27 14.10
C ALA A 447 17.63 -15.31 14.80
N PHE A 448 17.63 -15.33 16.14
CA PHE A 448 16.44 -15.22 16.98
C PHE A 448 16.45 -13.89 17.71
N ILE A 449 15.43 -13.09 17.50
CA ILE A 449 15.35 -11.72 18.02
C ILE A 449 14.02 -11.53 18.73
N THR A 450 14.06 -10.98 19.96
CA THR A 450 12.86 -10.60 20.69
C THR A 450 12.76 -9.08 20.82
N PHE A 451 11.54 -8.56 20.78
CA PHE A 451 11.23 -7.13 20.84
C PHE A 451 10.21 -6.91 21.95
N THR A 452 10.49 -5.98 22.86
CA THR A 452 9.55 -5.67 23.95
C THR A 452 9.75 -4.25 24.46
N SER A 453 8.71 -3.67 25.03
CA SER A 453 8.80 -2.42 25.80
C SER A 453 9.13 -2.66 27.28
N ASN A 454 8.98 -3.91 27.75
CA ASN A 454 9.15 -4.29 29.16
C ASN A 454 10.11 -5.47 29.30
N ALA A 455 11.15 -5.28 30.11
CA ALA A 455 12.19 -6.31 30.35
C ALA A 455 11.65 -7.62 30.94
N ASP A 456 10.50 -7.59 31.61
CA ASP A 456 9.89 -8.79 32.21
C ASP A 456 9.05 -9.61 31.21
N GLU A 457 8.72 -9.01 30.06
CA GLU A 457 7.96 -9.68 29.02
C GLU A 457 8.88 -10.38 28.01
N LEU A 458 8.42 -11.50 27.46
CA LEU A 458 9.07 -12.29 26.43
C LEU A 458 10.55 -12.56 26.75
N ASN A 459 10.85 -12.88 28.02
CA ASN A 459 12.20 -13.20 28.46
C ASN A 459 12.56 -14.65 28.08
N ILE A 460 12.82 -14.88 26.78
CA ILE A 460 13.23 -16.17 26.23
C ILE A 460 14.73 -16.10 25.95
N SER A 461 15.51 -16.94 26.62
CA SER A 461 16.95 -17.02 26.44
C SER A 461 17.33 -17.78 25.15
N LEU A 462 18.58 -17.61 24.71
CA LEU A 462 19.14 -18.39 23.60
C LEU A 462 19.11 -19.90 23.89
N ASP A 463 19.39 -20.32 25.14
CA ASP A 463 19.37 -21.72 25.51
C ASP A 463 17.95 -22.32 25.46
N GLU A 464 16.94 -21.58 25.87
CA GLU A 464 15.54 -21.98 25.74
C GLU A 464 15.13 -22.08 24.26
N PHE A 465 15.56 -21.10 23.42
CA PHE A 465 15.33 -21.17 21.98
C PHE A 465 15.98 -22.43 21.38
N LYS A 466 17.27 -22.69 21.67
CA LYS A 466 17.98 -23.88 21.19
C LYS A 466 17.34 -25.17 21.66
N LYS A 467 16.90 -25.20 22.92
CA LYS A 467 16.20 -26.35 23.48
C LYS A 467 14.90 -26.61 22.72
N LEU A 468 14.04 -25.61 22.54
CA LEU A 468 12.80 -25.74 21.76
C LEU A 468 13.05 -26.16 20.32
N LEU A 469 14.05 -25.57 19.66
CA LEU A 469 14.45 -25.94 18.29
C LEU A 469 14.87 -27.42 18.20
N SER A 470 15.50 -27.95 19.24
CA SER A 470 15.86 -29.36 19.35
C SER A 470 14.66 -30.25 19.70
N ASP A 471 13.83 -29.83 20.64
CA ASP A 471 12.69 -30.62 21.15
C ASP A 471 11.66 -30.89 20.03
N VAL A 472 11.31 -29.87 19.23
CA VAL A 472 10.34 -30.01 18.11
C VAL A 472 10.78 -31.04 17.06
N LYS A 473 12.07 -31.33 16.92
CA LYS A 473 12.58 -32.36 16.00
C LYS A 473 12.23 -33.77 16.43
N SER A 474 12.10 -34.00 17.74
CA SER A 474 11.77 -35.30 18.32
C SER A 474 10.27 -35.45 18.62
N GLU A 475 9.53 -34.35 18.64
CA GLU A 475 8.08 -34.35 18.88
C GLU A 475 7.28 -34.83 17.66
N PRO A 476 6.05 -35.32 17.87
CA PRO A 476 5.12 -35.54 16.77
C PRO A 476 4.89 -34.25 15.98
N VAL A 477 4.78 -34.37 14.67
CA VAL A 477 4.52 -33.19 13.83
C VAL A 477 3.17 -32.55 14.16
N LEU A 478 3.12 -31.23 14.08
CA LEU A 478 1.89 -30.46 14.24
C LEU A 478 0.87 -30.92 13.21
N LYS A 479 -0.31 -31.39 13.68
CA LYS A 479 -1.41 -31.78 12.79
C LYS A 479 -2.44 -30.65 12.71
N LEU A 480 -2.62 -30.13 11.51
CA LEU A 480 -3.73 -29.25 11.18
C LEU A 480 -4.93 -30.10 10.77
N SER A 481 -6.13 -29.66 11.13
CA SER A 481 -7.35 -30.38 10.76
C SER A 481 -7.62 -30.16 9.26
N SER A 482 -7.96 -31.21 8.54
CA SER A 482 -8.46 -31.09 7.18
C SER A 482 -9.80 -30.35 7.18
N PRO A 483 -10.03 -29.40 6.27
CA PRO A 483 -11.33 -28.75 6.17
C PRO A 483 -12.41 -29.75 5.76
N LYS A 484 -13.62 -29.55 6.26
CA LYS A 484 -14.79 -30.34 5.86
C LYS A 484 -15.20 -29.93 4.44
N SER A 485 -15.58 -30.92 3.64
CA SER A 485 -16.23 -30.66 2.36
C SER A 485 -17.59 -30.00 2.56
N ILE A 486 -17.87 -28.95 1.81
CA ILE A 486 -19.16 -28.25 1.82
C ILE A 486 -19.93 -28.59 0.55
N ASP A 487 -20.84 -29.53 0.63
CA ASP A 487 -21.72 -29.86 -0.48
C ASP A 487 -22.87 -28.84 -0.61
N LYS A 488 -23.35 -28.34 0.52
CA LYS A 488 -24.37 -27.27 0.61
C LYS A 488 -24.01 -26.33 1.74
N LEU A 489 -23.82 -25.08 1.39
CA LEU A 489 -23.53 -24.03 2.38
C LEU A 489 -24.78 -23.64 3.20
N ILE A 490 -25.96 -23.73 2.58
CA ILE A 490 -27.24 -23.37 3.19
C ILE A 490 -28.01 -24.64 3.56
N ASP A 491 -28.15 -24.90 4.86
CA ASP A 491 -28.77 -26.14 5.37
C ASP A 491 -30.28 -26.22 5.11
N LYS A 492 -30.97 -25.09 5.18
CA LYS A 492 -32.44 -25.03 5.06
C LYS A 492 -32.85 -24.66 3.62
N PRO A 493 -33.84 -25.30 3.04
CA PRO A 493 -34.38 -24.92 1.74
C PRO A 493 -34.80 -23.46 1.74
N ILE A 494 -34.30 -22.70 0.75
CA ILE A 494 -34.68 -21.31 0.55
C ILE A 494 -36.08 -21.28 -0.11
N LYS A 495 -37.01 -20.54 0.47
CA LYS A 495 -38.25 -20.19 -0.19
C LYS A 495 -38.04 -18.92 -1.01
N ALA A 496 -37.88 -19.06 -2.31
CA ALA A 496 -37.66 -17.95 -3.22
C ALA A 496 -38.72 -16.85 -3.08
N GLY A 497 -38.26 -15.60 -3.10
CA GLY A 497 -39.15 -14.43 -3.20
C GLY A 497 -39.50 -14.14 -4.66
N THR A 498 -40.00 -12.92 -4.90
CA THR A 498 -40.40 -12.47 -6.26
C THR A 498 -39.95 -11.04 -6.52
N ILE A 499 -39.87 -10.66 -7.78
CA ILE A 499 -39.80 -9.26 -8.23
C ILE A 499 -41.23 -8.75 -8.41
N LYS A 500 -41.63 -7.75 -7.62
CA LYS A 500 -42.99 -7.16 -7.65
C LYS A 500 -43.21 -6.18 -8.80
N SER A 501 -42.15 -5.41 -9.12
CA SER A 501 -42.21 -4.43 -10.20
C SER A 501 -40.83 -4.18 -10.82
N GLU A 502 -40.85 -3.77 -12.08
CA GLU A 502 -39.65 -3.38 -12.83
C GLU A 502 -39.87 -2.00 -13.42
N LYS A 503 -38.86 -1.13 -13.33
CA LYS A 503 -38.81 0.20 -13.95
C LYS A 503 -37.54 0.30 -14.79
N ILE A 504 -37.65 0.78 -16.01
CA ILE A 504 -36.48 1.02 -16.88
C ILE A 504 -35.98 2.45 -16.64
N ILE A 505 -34.69 2.59 -16.47
CA ILE A 505 -33.96 3.86 -16.37
C ILE A 505 -33.12 4.00 -17.64
N LYS A 506 -33.76 4.65 -18.63
CA LYS A 506 -33.20 4.72 -20.00
C LYS A 506 -31.86 5.44 -20.05
N GLU A 507 -31.71 6.49 -19.29
CA GLU A 507 -30.52 7.34 -19.25
C GLU A 507 -29.29 6.63 -18.71
N LEU A 508 -29.46 5.58 -17.90
CA LEU A 508 -28.40 4.76 -17.35
C LEU A 508 -28.35 3.36 -17.97
N ASP A 509 -29.17 3.09 -18.98
CA ASP A 509 -29.28 1.74 -19.59
C ASP A 509 -29.41 0.65 -18.53
N SER A 510 -30.29 0.86 -17.56
CA SER A 510 -30.41 0.03 -16.36
C SER A 510 -31.90 -0.18 -15.97
N LYS A 511 -32.08 -1.07 -14.99
CA LYS A 511 -33.42 -1.42 -14.48
C LYS A 511 -33.43 -1.32 -12.95
N GLU A 512 -34.53 -0.82 -12.41
CA GLU A 512 -34.86 -0.87 -10.98
C GLU A 512 -35.89 -1.98 -10.76
N TRP A 513 -35.57 -2.93 -9.90
CA TRP A 513 -36.46 -3.98 -9.45
C TRP A 513 -36.89 -3.75 -8.00
N THR A 514 -38.20 -3.86 -7.73
CA THR A 514 -38.71 -3.89 -6.35
C THR A 514 -38.96 -5.33 -5.96
N LEU A 515 -38.31 -5.79 -4.90
CA LEU A 515 -38.34 -7.18 -4.42
C LEU A 515 -39.52 -7.41 -3.48
N SER A 516 -39.91 -8.69 -3.28
CA SER A 516 -41.03 -9.08 -2.41
C SER A 516 -40.82 -8.69 -0.94
N ASN A 517 -39.60 -8.62 -0.45
CA ASN A 517 -39.22 -8.18 0.89
C ASN A 517 -39.09 -6.66 1.04
N GLY A 518 -39.37 -5.89 -0.02
CA GLY A 518 -39.38 -4.43 0.00
C GLY A 518 -38.09 -3.77 -0.45
N ALA A 519 -37.00 -4.53 -0.65
CA ALA A 519 -35.74 -4.00 -1.12
C ALA A 519 -35.84 -3.51 -2.58
N LYS A 520 -35.03 -2.52 -2.92
CA LYS A 520 -34.84 -2.05 -4.29
C LYS A 520 -33.50 -2.56 -4.81
N LEU A 521 -33.48 -2.97 -6.08
CA LEU A 521 -32.27 -3.42 -6.75
C LEU A 521 -32.13 -2.71 -8.11
N PHE A 522 -30.98 -2.12 -8.33
CA PHE A 522 -30.57 -1.53 -9.61
C PHE A 522 -29.65 -2.51 -10.33
N TYR A 523 -30.04 -2.86 -11.55
CA TYR A 523 -29.34 -3.84 -12.37
C TYR A 523 -28.91 -3.21 -13.69
N ARG A 524 -27.64 -3.43 -14.05
CA ARG A 524 -27.10 -3.09 -15.38
C ARG A 524 -26.27 -4.24 -15.92
N TYR A 525 -26.66 -4.72 -17.10
CA TYR A 525 -25.84 -5.66 -17.86
C TYR A 525 -24.66 -4.94 -18.51
N THR A 526 -23.44 -5.38 -18.20
CA THR A 526 -22.20 -4.72 -18.64
C THR A 526 -21.22 -5.80 -19.15
N PRO A 527 -21.39 -6.27 -20.41
CA PRO A 527 -20.55 -7.35 -20.97
C PRO A 527 -19.09 -6.94 -21.16
N GLU A 528 -18.79 -5.62 -21.13
CA GLU A 528 -17.42 -5.09 -21.15
C GLU A 528 -16.58 -5.58 -19.98
N LEU A 529 -17.21 -5.99 -18.87
CA LEU A 529 -16.54 -6.59 -17.71
C LEU A 529 -16.11 -8.05 -17.91
N LYS A 530 -16.37 -8.64 -19.08
CA LYS A 530 -15.81 -9.92 -19.56
C LYS A 530 -15.82 -11.04 -18.51
N GLY A 531 -17.00 -11.46 -18.09
CA GLY A 531 -17.18 -12.57 -17.15
C GLY A 531 -16.96 -12.17 -15.68
N GLU A 532 -17.07 -10.89 -15.35
CA GLU A 532 -17.07 -10.38 -13.98
C GLU A 532 -18.32 -9.57 -13.67
N PHE A 533 -18.69 -9.51 -12.39
CA PHE A 533 -19.72 -8.61 -11.91
C PHE A 533 -19.36 -8.07 -10.54
N TYR A 534 -19.97 -6.92 -10.24
CA TYR A 534 -19.84 -6.21 -8.98
C TYR A 534 -21.21 -6.06 -8.33
N PHE A 535 -21.22 -6.17 -7.03
CA PHE A 535 -22.41 -6.07 -6.19
C PHE A 535 -22.17 -5.08 -5.09
N ALA A 536 -23.15 -4.21 -4.82
CA ALA A 536 -23.14 -3.32 -3.68
C ALA A 536 -24.51 -3.29 -3.03
N ALA A 537 -24.52 -3.14 -1.71
CA ALA A 537 -25.74 -2.92 -0.93
C ALA A 537 -25.45 -1.84 0.11
N SER A 538 -26.33 -0.85 0.21
CA SER A 538 -26.21 0.24 1.19
C SER A 538 -27.54 0.54 1.85
N ARG A 539 -27.46 0.96 3.11
CA ARG A 539 -28.58 1.43 3.91
C ARG A 539 -28.16 2.65 4.70
N GLU A 540 -28.97 3.68 4.72
CA GLU A 540 -28.79 4.82 5.61
C GLU A 540 -29.00 4.43 7.08
N GLY A 541 -28.25 5.06 7.96
CA GLY A 541 -28.37 4.89 9.41
C GLY A 541 -27.01 4.64 10.07
N GLY A 542 -26.38 3.52 9.83
CA GLY A 542 -25.10 3.18 10.42
C GLY A 542 -25.11 3.28 11.95
N ARG A 543 -23.98 3.66 12.52
CA ARG A 543 -23.85 3.94 13.95
C ARG A 543 -24.80 5.05 14.44
N SER A 544 -25.21 5.98 13.56
CA SER A 544 -26.05 7.13 13.92
C SER A 544 -27.45 6.77 14.43
N VAL A 545 -27.93 5.58 14.14
CA VAL A 545 -29.23 5.09 14.61
C VAL A 545 -29.13 4.12 15.79
N VAL A 546 -27.91 3.88 16.27
CA VAL A 546 -27.62 2.98 17.40
C VAL A 546 -27.80 3.73 18.72
N THR A 547 -28.44 3.10 19.71
CA THR A 547 -28.53 3.72 21.04
C THR A 547 -27.16 3.82 21.70
N PRO A 548 -26.89 4.82 22.56
CA PRO A 548 -25.60 4.96 23.23
C PRO A 548 -25.12 3.68 23.94
N GLN A 549 -26.04 2.93 24.52
CA GLN A 549 -25.74 1.66 25.23
C GLN A 549 -25.27 0.56 24.29
N ASP A 550 -25.70 0.59 23.04
CA ASP A 550 -25.42 -0.42 22.03
C ASP A 550 -24.15 -0.14 21.21
N ILE A 551 -23.59 1.08 21.28
CA ILE A 551 -22.39 1.48 20.54
C ILE A 551 -21.23 0.50 20.72
N PRO A 552 -20.89 0.02 21.94
CA PRO A 552 -19.79 -0.94 22.11
C PRO A 552 -20.01 -2.25 21.33
N ALA A 553 -21.23 -2.76 21.34
CA ALA A 553 -21.58 -4.01 20.64
C ALA A 553 -21.61 -3.79 19.12
N TYR A 554 -22.11 -2.65 18.64
CA TYR A 554 -22.11 -2.30 17.22
C TYR A 554 -20.68 -2.16 16.67
N THR A 555 -19.79 -1.48 17.38
CA THR A 555 -18.39 -1.33 16.98
C THR A 555 -17.66 -2.68 16.94
N ALA A 556 -17.94 -3.57 17.89
CA ALA A 556 -17.36 -4.91 17.92
C ALA A 556 -17.90 -5.82 16.81
N MET A 557 -19.15 -5.63 16.38
CA MET A 557 -19.86 -6.51 15.46
C MET A 557 -19.11 -6.73 14.15
N GLN A 558 -18.60 -5.68 13.53
CA GLN A 558 -17.84 -5.80 12.27
C GLN A 558 -16.63 -6.75 12.39
N SER A 559 -15.90 -6.68 13.51
CA SER A 559 -14.74 -7.54 13.75
C SER A 559 -15.11 -8.98 14.09
N LEU A 560 -16.36 -9.24 14.50
CA LEU A 560 -16.84 -10.55 14.93
C LEU A 560 -17.64 -11.29 13.87
N ILE A 561 -18.13 -10.59 12.85
CA ILE A 561 -18.76 -11.21 11.69
C ILE A 561 -17.77 -12.22 11.08
N MET A 562 -18.24 -13.41 10.77
CA MET A 562 -17.46 -14.52 10.20
C MET A 562 -16.46 -15.20 11.16
N LYS A 563 -16.19 -14.64 12.34
CA LYS A 563 -15.20 -15.24 13.28
C LYS A 563 -15.60 -16.64 13.76
N GLY A 564 -16.88 -16.88 13.98
CA GLY A 564 -17.42 -18.17 14.41
C GLY A 564 -17.79 -19.13 13.27
N GLY A 565 -17.59 -18.72 12.01
CA GLY A 565 -18.03 -19.49 10.84
C GLY A 565 -19.51 -19.28 10.50
N LEU A 566 -20.07 -20.15 9.65
CA LEU A 566 -21.43 -20.11 9.16
C LEU A 566 -22.12 -21.46 9.37
N GLY A 567 -23.23 -21.49 10.10
CA GLY A 567 -23.98 -22.73 10.35
C GLY A 567 -23.12 -23.83 10.98
N ALA A 568 -22.97 -24.95 10.30
CA ALA A 568 -22.15 -26.09 10.73
C ALA A 568 -20.66 -26.00 10.36
N TYR A 569 -20.24 -24.95 9.62
CA TYR A 569 -18.93 -24.82 9.03
C TYR A 569 -18.10 -23.74 9.72
N ASN A 570 -16.87 -24.09 10.08
CA ASN A 570 -15.91 -23.14 10.60
C ASN A 570 -15.23 -22.35 9.50
N ARG A 571 -14.38 -21.38 9.86
CA ARG A 571 -13.69 -20.53 8.87
C ARG A 571 -12.75 -21.30 7.95
N ASN A 572 -12.14 -22.39 8.43
CA ASN A 572 -11.25 -23.19 7.62
C ASN A 572 -12.02 -23.95 6.53
N ASP A 573 -13.19 -24.49 6.88
CA ASP A 573 -14.12 -25.14 5.93
C ASP A 573 -14.57 -24.13 4.85
N LEU A 574 -14.98 -22.93 5.27
CA LEU A 574 -15.43 -21.87 4.35
C LEU A 574 -14.30 -21.38 3.44
N HIS A 575 -13.09 -21.23 3.97
CA HIS A 575 -11.94 -20.82 3.18
C HIS A 575 -11.61 -21.89 2.11
N ALA A 576 -11.64 -23.15 2.45
CA ALA A 576 -11.44 -24.24 1.50
C ALA A 576 -12.55 -24.26 0.43
N TRP A 577 -13.81 -24.02 0.82
CA TRP A 577 -14.93 -23.95 -0.11
C TRP A 577 -14.83 -22.78 -1.09
N LEU A 578 -14.25 -21.64 -0.65
CA LEU A 578 -14.03 -20.46 -1.48
C LEU A 578 -12.75 -20.55 -2.34
N GLN A 579 -11.86 -21.51 -2.07
CA GLN A 579 -10.52 -21.57 -2.67
C GLN A 579 -10.55 -21.63 -4.20
N ASP A 580 -11.50 -22.38 -4.76
CA ASP A 580 -11.67 -22.55 -6.22
C ASP A 580 -12.66 -21.53 -6.81
N LYS A 581 -13.15 -20.59 -6.02
CA LYS A 581 -14.15 -19.61 -6.40
C LYS A 581 -13.56 -18.22 -6.27
N GLN A 582 -13.71 -17.44 -7.31
CA GLN A 582 -13.30 -16.04 -7.27
C GLN A 582 -14.47 -15.20 -6.75
N VAL A 583 -14.65 -15.23 -5.43
CA VAL A 583 -15.72 -14.54 -4.71
C VAL A 583 -15.09 -13.68 -3.64
N ASP A 584 -15.34 -12.39 -3.68
CA ASP A 584 -15.01 -11.42 -2.63
C ASP A 584 -16.30 -10.84 -2.04
N LEU A 585 -16.36 -10.72 -0.72
CA LEU A 585 -17.49 -10.15 0.03
C LEU A 585 -16.99 -9.36 1.23
N ASN A 586 -17.32 -8.08 1.27
CA ASN A 586 -16.97 -7.14 2.32
C ASN A 586 -18.23 -6.63 3.02
N ILE A 587 -18.13 -6.41 4.34
CA ILE A 587 -19.18 -5.78 5.15
C ILE A 587 -18.59 -4.50 5.74
N SER A 588 -19.32 -3.39 5.65
CA SER A 588 -18.94 -2.10 6.17
C SER A 588 -20.01 -1.56 7.10
N LEU A 589 -19.62 -1.21 8.31
CA LEU A 589 -20.46 -0.58 9.32
C LEU A 589 -19.88 0.78 9.65
N GLU A 590 -20.46 1.82 9.07
CA GLU A 590 -19.95 3.17 9.14
C GLU A 590 -20.77 4.05 10.09
N ASN A 591 -20.38 5.30 10.25
CA ASN A 591 -21.10 6.23 11.12
C ASN A 591 -22.53 6.49 10.65
N TYR A 592 -22.76 6.54 9.33
CA TYR A 592 -24.05 6.94 8.74
C TYR A 592 -24.64 5.92 7.77
N THR A 593 -23.91 4.88 7.46
CA THR A 593 -24.34 3.83 6.53
C THR A 593 -23.92 2.45 7.02
N ASP A 594 -24.78 1.46 6.78
CA ASP A 594 -24.41 0.06 6.81
C ASP A 594 -24.36 -0.45 5.38
N GLY A 595 -23.39 -1.29 5.06
CA GLY A 595 -23.22 -1.79 3.70
C GLY A 595 -22.59 -3.16 3.63
N PHE A 596 -22.76 -3.79 2.51
CA PHE A 596 -22.00 -4.95 2.10
C PHE A 596 -21.89 -4.97 0.58
N GLY A 597 -20.78 -5.48 0.10
CA GLY A 597 -20.48 -5.48 -1.33
C GLY A 597 -19.37 -6.43 -1.67
N GLY A 598 -19.15 -6.61 -2.96
CA GLY A 598 -18.09 -7.47 -3.44
C GLY A 598 -18.17 -7.71 -4.94
N ASN A 599 -17.37 -8.64 -5.38
CA ASN A 599 -17.32 -9.05 -6.78
C ASN A 599 -17.10 -10.55 -6.92
N ALA A 600 -17.44 -11.08 -8.07
CA ALA A 600 -17.11 -12.44 -8.44
C ALA A 600 -17.00 -12.60 -9.96
N LYS A 601 -16.41 -13.70 -10.38
CA LYS A 601 -16.55 -14.13 -11.78
C LYS A 601 -17.99 -14.57 -12.03
N SER A 602 -18.49 -14.31 -13.23
CA SER A 602 -19.87 -14.67 -13.61
C SER A 602 -20.16 -16.17 -13.49
N LYS A 603 -19.15 -17.03 -13.76
CA LYS A 603 -19.25 -18.48 -13.53
C LYS A 603 -19.52 -18.85 -12.06
N ASP A 604 -19.11 -18.01 -11.13
CA ASP A 604 -19.23 -18.21 -9.68
C ASP A 604 -20.39 -17.40 -9.06
N ALA A 605 -21.23 -16.75 -9.90
CA ALA A 605 -22.31 -15.90 -9.43
C ALA A 605 -23.24 -16.60 -8.44
N LYS A 606 -23.62 -17.84 -8.71
CA LYS A 606 -24.43 -18.63 -7.77
C LYS A 606 -23.75 -18.78 -6.42
N SER A 607 -22.45 -19.11 -6.41
CA SER A 607 -21.66 -19.25 -5.17
C SER A 607 -21.56 -17.95 -4.41
N PHE A 608 -21.42 -16.81 -5.10
CA PHE A 608 -21.44 -15.48 -4.48
C PHE A 608 -22.74 -15.22 -3.75
N PHE A 609 -23.91 -15.40 -4.41
CA PHE A 609 -25.20 -15.15 -3.80
C PHE A 609 -25.56 -16.16 -2.70
N GLU A 610 -25.15 -17.41 -2.84
CA GLU A 610 -25.28 -18.45 -1.79
C GLU A 610 -24.45 -18.07 -0.56
N TYR A 611 -23.20 -17.63 -0.74
CA TYR A 611 -22.32 -17.18 0.32
C TYR A 611 -22.87 -15.93 1.01
N LEU A 612 -23.27 -14.91 0.26
CA LEU A 612 -23.91 -13.71 0.79
C LEU A 612 -25.14 -14.04 1.64
N HIS A 613 -26.02 -14.91 1.14
CA HIS A 613 -27.22 -15.34 1.88
C HIS A 613 -26.85 -16.08 3.18
N ALA A 614 -25.86 -16.96 3.14
CA ALA A 614 -25.38 -17.67 4.32
C ALA A 614 -24.75 -16.71 5.33
N VAL A 615 -23.93 -15.75 4.87
CA VAL A 615 -23.35 -14.70 5.73
C VAL A 615 -24.44 -13.90 6.44
N LEU A 616 -25.52 -13.55 5.78
CA LEU A 616 -26.61 -12.79 6.37
C LEU A 616 -27.53 -13.63 7.28
N THR A 617 -27.63 -14.96 7.05
CA THR A 617 -28.63 -15.78 7.74
C THR A 617 -28.08 -16.84 8.70
N GLN A 618 -26.78 -17.17 8.64
CA GLN A 618 -26.19 -18.31 9.36
C GLN A 618 -24.94 -17.94 10.18
N GLN A 619 -24.80 -16.67 10.60
CA GLN A 619 -23.64 -16.22 11.40
C GLN A 619 -23.58 -16.94 12.75
N ASN A 620 -22.40 -17.38 13.12
CA ASN A 620 -22.09 -17.93 14.43
C ASN A 620 -21.32 -16.90 15.27
N PHE A 621 -22.03 -16.22 16.18
CA PHE A 621 -21.38 -15.36 17.18
C PHE A 621 -21.11 -16.18 18.44
N THR A 622 -19.82 -16.47 18.72
CA THR A 622 -19.39 -17.31 19.82
C THR A 622 -18.86 -16.49 21.00
N GLU A 623 -19.08 -16.95 22.23
CA GLU A 623 -18.48 -16.33 23.43
C GLU A 623 -16.95 -16.37 23.39
N GLU A 624 -16.37 -17.45 22.84
CA GLU A 624 -14.92 -17.55 22.64
C GLU A 624 -14.39 -16.44 21.73
N GLY A 625 -15.03 -16.23 20.57
CA GLY A 625 -14.66 -15.16 19.63
C GLY A 625 -14.76 -13.77 20.27
N LEU A 626 -15.82 -13.52 21.04
CA LEU A 626 -16.00 -12.28 21.78
C LEU A 626 -14.91 -12.08 22.85
N ASN A 627 -14.59 -13.12 23.62
CA ASN A 627 -13.56 -13.05 24.65
C ASN A 627 -12.17 -12.79 24.07
N LYS A 628 -11.82 -13.44 22.94
CA LYS A 628 -10.58 -13.16 22.19
C LYS A 628 -10.54 -11.71 21.70
N TYR A 629 -11.65 -11.21 21.14
CA TYR A 629 -11.76 -9.81 20.71
C TYR A 629 -11.53 -8.84 21.88
N LYS A 630 -12.22 -9.03 23.00
CA LYS A 630 -12.07 -8.19 24.21
C LYS A 630 -10.62 -8.21 24.72
N ALA A 631 -10.02 -9.38 24.83
CA ALA A 631 -8.65 -9.53 25.31
C ALA A 631 -7.67 -8.77 24.40
N LEU A 632 -7.83 -8.89 23.08
CA LEU A 632 -7.02 -8.18 22.10
C LEU A 632 -7.20 -6.66 22.22
N GLN A 633 -8.43 -6.16 22.27
CA GLN A 633 -8.68 -4.72 22.36
C GLN A 633 -8.13 -4.11 23.65
N LYS A 634 -8.30 -4.80 24.77
CA LYS A 634 -7.72 -4.39 26.05
C LYS A 634 -6.19 -4.36 26.02
N TYR A 635 -5.57 -5.35 25.40
CA TYR A 635 -4.12 -5.38 25.21
C TYR A 635 -3.64 -4.17 24.36
N LEU A 636 -4.27 -3.95 23.20
CA LEU A 636 -3.93 -2.83 22.32
C LEU A 636 -4.11 -1.47 23.01
N TYR A 637 -5.20 -1.31 23.76
CA TYR A 637 -5.42 -0.10 24.56
C TYR A 637 -4.31 0.09 25.60
N THR A 638 -4.02 -0.95 26.38
CA THR A 638 -3.00 -0.89 27.44
C THR A 638 -1.63 -0.57 26.89
N THR A 639 -1.21 -1.26 25.84
CA THR A 639 0.09 -1.05 25.18
C THR A 639 0.21 0.39 24.63
N ARG A 640 -0.84 0.87 23.95
CA ARG A 640 -0.86 2.26 23.47
C ARG A 640 -0.72 3.27 24.60
N MET A 641 -1.47 3.08 25.70
CA MET A 641 -1.47 4.02 26.84
C MET A 641 -0.20 3.94 27.68
N GLN A 642 0.65 2.96 27.49
CA GLN A 642 1.99 2.90 28.12
C GLN A 642 3.01 3.82 27.43
N THR A 643 2.75 4.25 26.20
CA THR A 643 3.66 5.10 25.44
C THR A 643 3.31 6.59 25.56
N PRO A 644 4.29 7.51 25.67
CA PRO A 644 4.02 8.96 25.66
C PRO A 644 3.24 9.39 24.42
N ARG A 645 3.55 8.82 23.27
CA ARG A 645 2.84 9.08 22.00
C ARG A 645 1.36 8.69 22.09
N GLY A 646 1.06 7.50 22.55
CA GLY A 646 -0.31 7.03 22.68
C GLY A 646 -1.15 7.87 23.66
N GLN A 647 -0.53 8.39 24.73
CA GLN A 647 -1.21 9.31 25.67
C GLN A 647 -1.52 10.67 25.03
N VAL A 648 -0.60 11.19 24.22
CA VAL A 648 -0.83 12.44 23.47
C VAL A 648 -1.92 12.25 22.42
N ASP A 649 -1.87 11.19 21.64
CA ASP A 649 -2.89 10.89 20.61
C ASP A 649 -4.28 10.74 21.23
N ASP A 650 -4.38 10.10 22.40
CA ASP A 650 -5.63 9.99 23.16
C ASP A 650 -6.14 11.36 23.63
N SER A 651 -5.22 12.22 24.09
CA SER A 651 -5.54 13.58 24.54
C SER A 651 -5.99 14.47 23.38
N ILE A 652 -5.36 14.35 22.21
CA ILE A 652 -5.77 15.04 20.97
C ILE A 652 -7.16 14.54 20.54
N LYS A 653 -7.36 13.21 20.49
CA LYS A 653 -8.66 12.61 20.17
C LYS A 653 -9.77 13.17 21.07
N LYS A 654 -9.56 13.19 22.39
CA LYS A 654 -10.55 13.71 23.37
C LYS A 654 -10.75 15.22 23.28
N THR A 655 -9.75 15.95 22.79
CA THR A 655 -9.87 17.40 22.56
C THR A 655 -10.71 17.70 21.31
N LEU A 656 -10.45 16.97 20.22
CA LEU A 656 -11.18 17.13 18.95
C LEU A 656 -12.55 16.48 18.96
N TYR A 657 -12.72 15.41 19.73
CA TYR A 657 -13.94 14.60 19.82
C TYR A 657 -14.25 14.32 21.30
N PRO A 658 -14.86 15.28 22.00
CA PRO A 658 -15.13 15.15 23.43
C PRO A 658 -15.92 13.89 23.79
N VAL A 659 -15.56 13.28 24.89
CA VAL A 659 -16.25 12.09 25.39
C VAL A 659 -17.70 12.45 25.71
N SER A 660 -18.64 11.68 25.18
CA SER A 660 -20.07 11.83 25.35
C SER A 660 -20.75 10.46 25.30
N GLU A 661 -22.09 10.45 25.48
CA GLU A 661 -22.85 9.18 25.36
C GLU A 661 -22.75 8.56 23.96
N VAL A 662 -22.68 9.40 22.89
CA VAL A 662 -22.56 8.96 21.51
C VAL A 662 -21.11 8.78 21.05
N ASN A 663 -20.16 9.34 21.81
CA ASN A 663 -18.74 9.17 21.59
C ASN A 663 -18.06 8.72 22.90
N PRO A 664 -18.31 7.48 23.34
CA PRO A 664 -17.78 6.96 24.60
C PRO A 664 -16.26 6.82 24.59
N ASP A 665 -15.64 6.97 25.75
CA ASP A 665 -14.23 6.66 25.94
C ASP A 665 -14.00 5.16 25.80
N GLU A 666 -13.24 4.76 24.78
CA GLU A 666 -12.92 3.34 24.44
C GLU A 666 -11.81 2.80 25.35
N ASN A 667 -11.98 2.93 26.66
CA ASN A 667 -11.07 2.42 27.69
C ASN A 667 -11.36 0.94 28.05
N LEU A 668 -10.64 0.40 29.03
CA LEU A 668 -10.79 -1.01 29.43
C LEU A 668 -12.23 -1.36 29.83
N ALA A 669 -12.94 -0.46 30.52
CA ALA A 669 -14.32 -0.67 30.95
C ALA A 669 -15.33 -0.64 29.78
N TYR A 670 -14.98 0.05 28.68
CA TYR A 670 -15.79 0.06 27.47
C TYR A 670 -15.93 -1.36 26.89
N PHE A 671 -14.82 -2.09 26.80
CA PHE A 671 -14.83 -3.44 26.22
C PHE A 671 -15.58 -4.45 27.11
N ASP A 672 -15.64 -4.22 28.42
CA ASP A 672 -16.39 -5.11 29.33
C ASP A 672 -17.90 -5.06 29.09
N LYS A 673 -18.44 -3.94 28.62
CA LYS A 673 -19.86 -3.74 28.34
C LYS A 673 -20.38 -4.55 27.15
N ILE A 674 -19.50 -5.06 26.28
CA ILE A 674 -19.91 -5.76 25.07
C ILE A 674 -20.47 -7.14 25.42
N ALA A 675 -21.69 -7.46 24.99
CA ALA A 675 -22.31 -8.76 25.20
C ALA A 675 -22.72 -9.40 23.85
N ASN A 676 -22.56 -10.71 23.76
CA ASN A 676 -22.84 -11.46 22.52
C ASN A 676 -24.29 -11.35 22.08
N LYS A 677 -25.24 -11.35 23.03
CA LYS A 677 -26.66 -11.15 22.76
C LYS A 677 -26.98 -9.84 22.06
N ASP A 678 -26.23 -8.75 22.38
CA ASP A 678 -26.45 -7.44 21.80
C ASP A 678 -25.87 -7.38 20.38
N ILE A 679 -24.74 -8.05 20.14
CA ILE A 679 -24.16 -8.23 18.80
C ILE A 679 -25.15 -8.96 17.89
N ILE A 680 -25.73 -10.07 18.35
CA ILE A 680 -26.71 -10.87 17.58
C ILE A 680 -27.95 -10.03 17.27
N ARG A 681 -28.46 -9.28 18.24
CA ARG A 681 -29.63 -8.40 18.06
C ARG A 681 -29.32 -7.31 17.03
N LEU A 682 -28.20 -6.61 17.19
CA LEU A 682 -27.79 -5.54 16.28
C LEU A 682 -27.49 -6.04 14.87
N PHE A 683 -26.88 -7.21 14.73
CA PHE A 683 -26.69 -7.84 13.43
C PHE A 683 -28.02 -8.03 12.70
N ASN A 684 -29.03 -8.55 13.39
CA ASN A 684 -30.37 -8.74 12.82
C ASN A 684 -31.07 -7.41 12.49
N GLU A 685 -30.92 -6.41 13.33
CA GLU A 685 -31.53 -5.09 13.14
C GLU A 685 -30.86 -4.29 12.02
N HIS A 686 -29.56 -4.41 11.85
CA HIS A 686 -28.77 -3.64 10.89
C HIS A 686 -28.55 -4.37 9.57
N LEU A 687 -28.02 -5.56 9.58
CA LEU A 687 -27.62 -6.26 8.36
C LEU A 687 -28.73 -7.14 7.76
N LEU A 688 -29.58 -7.70 8.59
CA LEU A 688 -30.68 -8.54 8.11
C LEU A 688 -31.97 -7.72 7.82
N SER A 689 -31.96 -6.40 8.01
CA SER A 689 -33.05 -5.45 7.70
C SER A 689 -33.15 -5.17 6.20
N THR A 690 -33.33 -6.19 5.41
CA THR A 690 -33.14 -6.19 3.95
C THR A 690 -34.04 -5.25 3.18
N GLY A 691 -35.25 -4.95 3.65
CA GLY A 691 -36.18 -4.00 3.03
C GLY A 691 -35.72 -2.55 3.06
N ALA A 692 -34.70 -2.22 3.88
CA ALA A 692 -34.12 -0.88 3.95
C ALA A 692 -32.91 -0.72 3.02
N TYR A 693 -32.41 -1.79 2.44
CA TYR A 693 -31.25 -1.75 1.58
C TYR A 693 -31.59 -1.40 0.13
N THR A 694 -30.72 -0.64 -0.48
CA THR A 694 -30.61 -0.47 -1.91
C THR A 694 -29.47 -1.36 -2.41
N TYR A 695 -29.79 -2.21 -3.38
CA TYR A 695 -28.83 -3.12 -4.01
C TYR A 695 -28.46 -2.63 -5.41
N CYS A 696 -27.21 -2.82 -5.82
CA CYS A 696 -26.74 -2.57 -7.17
C CYS A 696 -26.00 -3.81 -7.70
N ILE A 697 -26.29 -4.19 -8.93
CA ILE A 697 -25.56 -5.22 -9.69
C ILE A 697 -25.13 -4.61 -11.02
N VAL A 698 -23.83 -4.64 -11.29
CA VAL A 698 -23.25 -4.21 -12.56
C VAL A 698 -22.29 -5.29 -13.04
N GLY A 699 -22.50 -5.80 -14.24
CA GLY A 699 -21.56 -6.80 -14.74
C GLY A 699 -22.10 -7.71 -15.82
N ASP A 700 -21.26 -8.66 -16.16
CA ASP A 700 -21.53 -9.66 -17.20
C ASP A 700 -22.34 -10.84 -16.65
N ILE A 701 -23.50 -10.54 -16.06
CA ILE A 701 -24.51 -11.54 -15.70
C ILE A 701 -25.77 -11.26 -16.52
N PRO A 702 -26.21 -12.19 -17.38
CA PRO A 702 -27.44 -12.04 -18.13
C PRO A 702 -28.66 -11.80 -17.25
N GLU A 703 -29.59 -10.94 -17.66
CA GLU A 703 -30.74 -10.53 -16.86
C GLU A 703 -31.56 -11.70 -16.32
N LEU A 704 -31.78 -12.74 -17.11
CA LEU A 704 -32.55 -13.90 -16.67
C LEU A 704 -31.89 -14.64 -15.51
N GLU A 705 -30.55 -14.77 -15.56
CA GLU A 705 -29.77 -15.36 -14.50
C GLU A 705 -29.76 -14.46 -13.26
N ALA A 706 -29.49 -13.16 -13.42
CA ALA A 706 -29.56 -12.18 -12.33
C ALA A 706 -30.92 -12.22 -11.62
N LYS A 707 -32.05 -12.23 -12.37
CA LYS A 707 -33.40 -12.34 -11.80
C LYS A 707 -33.58 -13.63 -10.99
N LYS A 708 -33.07 -14.77 -11.48
CA LYS A 708 -33.13 -16.04 -10.77
C LYS A 708 -32.37 -15.97 -9.45
N LEU A 709 -31.10 -15.52 -9.47
CA LEU A 709 -30.26 -15.39 -8.28
C LEU A 709 -30.85 -14.41 -7.26
N VAL A 710 -31.31 -13.26 -7.74
CA VAL A 710 -31.95 -12.24 -6.89
C VAL A 710 -33.22 -12.75 -6.23
N THR A 711 -34.09 -13.46 -6.96
CA THR A 711 -35.34 -13.99 -6.37
C THR A 711 -35.05 -15.13 -5.40
N GLU A 712 -34.05 -15.97 -5.64
CA GLU A 712 -33.68 -17.07 -4.79
C GLU A 712 -32.98 -16.60 -3.50
N TYR A 713 -31.99 -15.72 -3.60
CA TYR A 713 -31.09 -15.39 -2.49
C TYR A 713 -31.36 -14.02 -1.83
N LEU A 714 -31.78 -13.01 -2.56
CA LEU A 714 -32.02 -11.68 -1.98
C LEU A 714 -33.50 -11.44 -1.62
N ALA A 715 -34.41 -11.74 -2.54
CA ALA A 715 -35.84 -11.52 -2.29
C ALA A 715 -36.43 -12.52 -1.27
N SER A 716 -35.73 -13.60 -0.97
CA SER A 716 -36.04 -14.59 0.05
C SER A 716 -35.64 -14.18 1.47
N LEU A 717 -34.76 -13.18 1.60
CA LEU A 717 -34.33 -12.68 2.91
C LEU A 717 -35.52 -12.10 3.68
N PRO A 718 -35.54 -12.22 5.03
CA PRO A 718 -36.66 -11.80 5.84
C PRO A 718 -36.95 -10.30 5.66
N GLN A 719 -38.22 -9.96 5.52
CA GLN A 719 -38.68 -8.58 5.63
C GLN A 719 -38.72 -8.20 7.12
N THR A 720 -37.74 -7.42 7.56
CA THR A 720 -37.77 -6.85 8.91
C THR A 720 -38.40 -5.45 8.83
N ALA A 721 -39.05 -5.05 9.93
CA ALA A 721 -39.63 -3.71 10.00
C ALA A 721 -38.51 -2.67 9.88
N VAL A 722 -38.55 -1.87 8.83
CA VAL A 722 -37.63 -0.76 8.67
C VAL A 722 -37.93 0.25 9.77
N SER A 723 -37.07 0.36 10.76
CA SER A 723 -37.00 1.58 11.54
C SER A 723 -36.51 2.64 10.55
N LYS A 724 -37.40 3.52 10.07
CA LYS A 724 -36.99 4.74 9.38
C LYS A 724 -36.01 5.43 10.33
N GLY A 725 -34.73 5.45 9.95
CA GLY A 725 -33.68 5.96 10.81
C GLY A 725 -34.02 7.37 11.24
N LYS A 726 -34.20 7.60 12.53
CA LYS A 726 -33.98 8.93 13.06
C LYS A 726 -32.52 9.17 12.91
N THR A 727 -32.13 10.10 12.08
CA THR A 727 -30.77 10.62 12.02
C THR A 727 -30.50 11.24 13.38
N TYR A 728 -29.88 10.50 14.28
CA TYR A 728 -29.37 11.09 15.51
C TYR A 728 -28.23 11.99 15.10
N ASN A 729 -28.28 13.24 15.61
CA ASN A 729 -27.16 14.15 15.43
C ASN A 729 -25.97 13.58 16.21
N LEU A 730 -25.14 12.82 15.53
CA LEU A 730 -23.92 12.32 16.10
C LEU A 730 -22.89 13.44 15.98
N ASP A 731 -22.59 14.08 17.08
CA ASP A 731 -21.43 14.95 17.19
C ASP A 731 -20.12 14.11 17.14
N PHE A 732 -19.92 13.40 16.02
CA PHE A 732 -18.61 12.87 15.63
C PHE A 732 -17.74 13.92 14.97
N THR A 733 -18.31 15.08 14.70
CA THR A 733 -17.55 16.24 14.26
C THR A 733 -16.89 16.89 15.48
N ALA A 734 -15.69 17.41 15.28
CA ALA A 734 -15.05 18.20 16.31
C ALA A 734 -15.94 19.37 16.76
N PRO A 735 -15.82 19.86 18.02
CA PRO A 735 -16.68 20.90 18.55
C PRO A 735 -16.80 22.11 17.62
N ASN A 736 -17.98 22.73 17.60
CA ASN A 736 -18.24 23.95 16.81
C ASN A 736 -17.65 25.18 17.50
N GLU A 737 -16.36 25.11 17.87
CA GLU A 737 -15.62 26.17 18.53
C GLU A 737 -14.17 26.24 18.00
N ASN A 738 -13.52 27.34 18.26
CA ASN A 738 -12.09 27.47 18.01
C ASN A 738 -11.30 26.70 19.07
N ILE A 739 -10.39 25.85 18.62
CA ILE A 739 -9.52 25.05 19.49
C ILE A 739 -8.08 25.48 19.27
N THR A 740 -7.37 25.85 20.32
CA THR A 740 -5.92 26.04 20.30
C THR A 740 -5.35 25.26 21.47
N ARG A 741 -4.55 24.27 21.21
CA ARG A 741 -3.94 23.41 22.24
C ARG A 741 -2.51 23.09 21.88
N GLU A 742 -1.68 23.15 22.90
CA GLU A 742 -0.30 22.64 22.84
C GLU A 742 -0.17 21.48 23.82
N PHE A 743 0.38 20.38 23.34
CA PHE A 743 0.70 19.19 24.11
C PHE A 743 2.21 19.05 24.19
N THR A 744 2.71 18.64 25.33
CA THR A 744 4.12 18.34 25.52
C THR A 744 4.25 16.95 26.09
N ALA A 745 5.13 16.13 25.51
CA ALA A 745 5.37 14.77 25.95
C ALA A 745 6.83 14.37 25.74
N ASP A 746 7.23 13.28 26.39
CA ASP A 746 8.55 12.70 26.21
C ASP A 746 8.60 11.93 24.88
N LEU A 747 8.47 12.68 23.79
CA LEU A 747 8.59 12.15 22.43
C LEU A 747 10.06 11.99 22.05
N GLU A 748 10.32 11.07 21.15
CA GLU A 748 11.66 10.85 20.63
C GLU A 748 12.13 12.01 19.76
N GLY A 749 13.38 12.43 19.95
CA GLY A 749 13.98 13.50 19.16
C GLY A 749 13.55 14.90 19.58
N ASP A 750 14.01 15.89 18.82
CA ASP A 750 13.60 17.29 18.93
C ASP A 750 12.45 17.52 17.94
N VAL A 751 11.24 17.21 18.35
CA VAL A 751 10.06 17.16 17.49
C VAL A 751 9.06 18.24 17.87
N GLY A 752 8.58 18.95 16.87
CA GLY A 752 7.38 19.76 16.88
C GLY A 752 6.43 19.35 15.76
N GLU A 753 5.21 18.95 16.08
CA GLU A 753 4.17 18.65 15.12
C GLU A 753 3.14 19.76 15.14
N VAL A 754 2.73 20.21 13.97
CA VAL A 754 1.75 21.29 13.80
C VAL A 754 0.62 20.79 12.93
N GLU A 755 -0.60 20.88 13.43
CA GLU A 755 -1.83 20.69 12.69
C GLU A 755 -2.68 21.96 12.78
N ILE A 756 -2.97 22.55 11.63
CA ILE A 756 -3.84 23.71 11.48
C ILE A 756 -5.02 23.27 10.65
N SER A 757 -6.24 23.42 11.16
CA SER A 757 -7.42 23.16 10.34
C SER A 757 -8.48 24.24 10.49
N PHE A 758 -9.26 24.42 9.41
CA PHE A 758 -10.43 25.28 9.34
C PHE A 758 -11.61 24.41 8.93
N ALA A 759 -12.66 24.40 9.72
CA ALA A 759 -13.83 23.59 9.45
C ALA A 759 -15.10 24.46 9.42
N LYS A 760 -15.98 24.16 8.47
CA LYS A 760 -17.24 24.88 8.24
C LYS A 760 -18.31 23.93 7.73
N THR A 761 -19.57 24.35 7.81
CA THR A 761 -20.74 23.56 7.38
C THR A 761 -21.58 24.35 6.36
N ASP A 762 -20.97 24.70 5.24
CA ASP A 762 -21.67 25.38 4.13
C ASP A 762 -21.79 24.43 2.92
N LYS A 763 -22.72 24.75 2.01
CA LYS A 763 -22.78 24.08 0.72
C LYS A 763 -21.90 24.81 -0.30
N LEU A 764 -21.10 24.03 -1.04
CA LEU A 764 -20.42 24.52 -2.21
C LEU A 764 -21.31 24.46 -3.44
N SER A 765 -21.12 25.39 -4.37
CA SER A 765 -21.63 25.30 -5.72
C SER A 765 -20.77 24.33 -6.53
N GLU A 766 -21.29 23.82 -7.63
CA GLU A 766 -20.57 22.93 -8.54
C GLU A 766 -19.21 23.51 -8.98
N LYS A 767 -19.14 24.79 -9.28
CA LYS A 767 -17.89 25.48 -9.63
C LYS A 767 -16.90 25.50 -8.45
N GLU A 768 -17.40 25.71 -7.24
CA GLU A 768 -16.54 25.69 -6.04
C GLU A 768 -16.05 24.27 -5.73
N GLU A 769 -16.88 23.23 -5.95
CA GLU A 769 -16.44 21.84 -5.80
C GLU A 769 -15.28 21.50 -6.76
N ILE A 770 -15.39 21.92 -8.01
CA ILE A 770 -14.30 21.76 -9.02
C ILE A 770 -13.03 22.53 -8.63
N ALA A 771 -13.16 23.65 -7.93
CA ALA A 771 -12.04 24.46 -7.50
C ALA A 771 -11.29 23.90 -6.27
N VAL A 772 -11.91 22.97 -5.50
CA VAL A 772 -11.32 22.40 -4.28
C VAL A 772 -9.95 21.77 -4.52
N PRO A 773 -9.73 20.83 -5.45
CA PRO A 773 -8.42 20.23 -5.66
C PRO A 773 -7.38 21.23 -6.20
N VAL A 774 -7.79 22.26 -6.94
CA VAL A 774 -6.89 23.31 -7.42
C VAL A 774 -6.40 24.18 -6.26
N LEU A 775 -7.28 24.50 -5.30
CA LEU A 775 -6.90 25.21 -4.08
C LEU A 775 -5.93 24.38 -3.22
N GLU A 776 -6.17 23.07 -3.09
CA GLU A 776 -5.27 22.15 -2.38
C GLU A 776 -3.87 22.17 -2.99
N THR A 777 -3.79 22.00 -4.31
CA THR A 777 -2.51 22.03 -5.03
C THR A 777 -1.79 23.38 -4.88
N LEU A 778 -2.53 24.50 -4.98
CA LEU A 778 -1.96 25.83 -4.80
C LEU A 778 -1.39 26.03 -3.39
N LEU A 779 -2.14 25.63 -2.37
CA LEU A 779 -1.71 25.66 -0.97
C LEU A 779 -0.46 24.78 -0.76
N GLN A 780 -0.48 23.56 -1.25
CA GLN A 780 0.63 22.62 -1.16
C GLN A 780 1.91 23.20 -1.76
N MET A 781 1.83 23.72 -2.98
CA MET A 781 2.97 24.31 -3.69
C MET A 781 3.53 25.54 -2.95
N ARG A 782 2.66 26.43 -2.48
CA ARG A 782 3.06 27.67 -1.81
C ARG A 782 3.68 27.41 -0.44
N LEU A 783 3.11 26.46 0.31
CA LEU A 783 3.64 26.05 1.61
C LEU A 783 4.99 25.34 1.48
N PHE A 784 5.11 24.47 0.45
CA PHE A 784 6.37 23.79 0.16
C PHE A 784 7.49 24.82 -0.16
N ASP A 785 7.22 25.78 -1.04
CA ASP A 785 8.17 26.84 -1.40
C ASP A 785 8.59 27.67 -0.19
N GLU A 786 7.64 28.06 0.66
CA GLU A 786 7.93 28.92 1.81
C GLU A 786 8.61 28.15 2.95
N LEU A 787 8.03 27.01 3.42
CA LEU A 787 8.48 26.35 4.64
C LEU A 787 9.70 25.44 4.42
N ARG A 788 9.76 24.77 3.25
CA ARG A 788 10.85 23.84 2.94
C ARG A 788 11.99 24.54 2.19
N GLU A 789 11.67 25.21 1.07
CA GLU A 789 12.72 25.73 0.20
C GLU A 789 13.36 27.02 0.74
N LYS A 790 12.56 27.96 1.29
CA LYS A 790 13.07 29.23 1.82
C LYS A 790 13.47 29.15 3.28
N GLU A 791 12.57 28.65 4.13
CA GLU A 791 12.80 28.62 5.58
C GLU A 791 13.62 27.40 6.02
N GLN A 792 13.69 26.34 5.21
CA GLN A 792 14.40 25.08 5.48
C GLN A 792 14.05 24.47 6.85
N GLY A 793 12.81 24.73 7.29
CA GLY A 793 12.36 24.34 8.61
C GLY A 793 11.54 23.09 8.67
N VAL A 794 11.18 22.50 7.50
CA VAL A 794 10.37 21.29 7.40
C VAL A 794 10.90 20.40 6.28
N TYR A 795 10.67 19.08 6.40
CA TYR A 795 10.98 18.12 5.32
C TYR A 795 9.77 17.91 4.39
N SER A 796 8.61 17.68 4.98
CA SER A 796 7.36 17.46 4.25
C SER A 796 6.22 18.26 4.84
N ILE A 797 5.24 18.57 4.01
CA ILE A 797 4.03 19.29 4.38
C ILE A 797 2.87 18.56 3.74
N GLY A 798 1.84 18.25 4.53
CA GLY A 798 0.57 17.73 4.04
C GLY A 798 -0.47 18.84 4.02
N VAL A 799 -1.13 19.00 2.89
CA VAL A 799 -2.30 19.88 2.74
C VAL A 799 -3.47 19.03 2.29
N GLN A 800 -4.63 19.29 2.82
CA GLN A 800 -5.86 18.62 2.44
C GLN A 800 -7.00 19.61 2.46
N VAL A 801 -7.73 19.71 1.35
CA VAL A 801 -8.97 20.47 1.25
C VAL A 801 -10.08 19.49 0.92
N ARG A 802 -11.02 19.30 1.83
CA ARG A 802 -12.13 18.35 1.70
C ARG A 802 -13.47 19.05 1.66
N TYR A 803 -14.37 18.51 0.87
CA TYR A 803 -15.78 18.82 0.89
C TYR A 803 -16.58 17.52 0.92
N GLU A 804 -17.47 17.38 1.88
CA GLU A 804 -18.37 16.25 2.04
C GLU A 804 -19.80 16.75 2.02
N GLN A 805 -20.66 16.17 1.18
CA GLN A 805 -22.06 16.59 1.06
C GLN A 805 -22.99 15.91 2.07
N GLN A 806 -22.64 14.70 2.48
CA GLN A 806 -23.45 13.86 3.36
C GLN A 806 -22.65 13.46 4.60
N PRO A 807 -23.30 13.28 5.75
CA PRO A 807 -24.73 13.49 6.06
C PRO A 807 -25.11 14.98 6.19
N GLN A 808 -24.17 15.84 6.38
CA GLN A 808 -24.28 17.30 6.40
C GLN A 808 -23.12 17.87 5.59
N ALA A 809 -23.41 18.88 4.77
CA ALA A 809 -22.35 19.56 4.03
C ALA A 809 -21.27 20.06 5.00
N SER A 810 -20.04 19.68 4.77
CA SER A 810 -18.89 20.06 5.58
C SER A 810 -17.66 20.30 4.73
N GLU A 811 -16.90 21.29 5.11
CA GLU A 811 -15.69 21.74 4.43
C GLU A 811 -14.55 21.80 5.42
N THR A 812 -13.39 21.33 5.03
CA THR A 812 -12.20 21.38 5.87
C THR A 812 -10.96 21.72 5.04
N ILE A 813 -10.15 22.69 5.52
CA ILE A 813 -8.76 22.87 5.11
C ILE A 813 -7.91 22.35 6.25
N SER A 814 -6.98 21.43 5.96
CA SER A 814 -6.00 20.93 6.93
C SER A 814 -4.59 21.10 6.40
N ILE A 815 -3.69 21.60 7.25
CA ILE A 815 -2.26 21.78 6.98
C ILE A 815 -1.53 21.07 8.12
N HIS A 816 -0.69 20.10 7.76
CA HIS A 816 0.09 19.34 8.73
C HIS A 816 1.57 19.32 8.33
N PHE A 817 2.46 19.50 9.30
CA PHE A 817 3.90 19.35 9.10
C PHE A 817 4.63 19.08 10.41
N ASN A 818 5.81 18.47 10.29
CA ASN A 818 6.75 18.27 11.38
C ASN A 818 7.94 19.22 11.22
N THR A 819 8.45 19.71 12.35
CA THR A 819 9.59 20.62 12.41
C THR A 819 10.37 20.39 13.70
N GLN A 820 11.47 21.12 13.91
CA GLN A 820 12.13 21.16 15.20
C GLN A 820 11.24 21.90 16.22
N ARG A 821 11.30 21.46 17.47
CA ARG A 821 10.53 22.05 18.57
C ARG A 821 10.65 23.57 18.63
N GLU A 822 11.86 24.09 18.45
CA GLU A 822 12.16 25.54 18.50
C GLU A 822 11.62 26.31 17.28
N ASN A 823 11.41 25.63 16.15
CA ASN A 823 10.92 26.21 14.91
C ASN A 823 9.40 26.26 14.81
N VAL A 824 8.67 25.57 15.69
CA VAL A 824 7.20 25.43 15.64
C VAL A 824 6.50 26.76 15.44
N ASP A 825 6.79 27.77 16.27
CA ASP A 825 6.07 29.06 16.23
C ASP A 825 6.40 29.82 14.95
N ARG A 826 7.65 29.75 14.48
CA ARG A 826 8.10 30.37 13.22
C ARG A 826 7.44 29.71 12.02
N MET A 827 7.48 28.37 11.92
CA MET A 827 6.89 27.63 10.79
C MET A 827 5.38 27.79 10.75
N LYS A 828 4.73 27.72 11.91
CA LYS A 828 3.30 27.96 12.03
C LYS A 828 2.89 29.37 11.58
N ALA A 829 3.62 30.40 11.97
CA ALA A 829 3.38 31.78 11.53
C ALA A 829 3.49 31.92 10.02
N LYS A 830 4.52 31.31 9.43
CA LYS A 830 4.73 31.29 7.97
C LYS A 830 3.62 30.55 7.22
N ALA A 831 3.12 29.44 7.76
CA ALA A 831 1.98 28.72 7.18
C ALA A 831 0.72 29.60 7.15
N TYR A 832 0.47 30.35 8.22
CA TYR A 832 -0.62 31.33 8.24
C TYR A 832 -0.42 32.49 7.27
N ASP A 833 0.83 32.96 7.10
CA ASP A 833 1.15 34.02 6.13
C ASP A 833 0.82 33.56 4.70
N VAL A 834 1.21 32.35 4.32
CA VAL A 834 0.89 31.78 3.01
C VAL A 834 -0.62 31.68 2.79
N LEU A 835 -1.35 31.14 3.77
CA LEU A 835 -2.81 31.04 3.67
C LEU A 835 -3.45 32.44 3.53
N ARG A 836 -2.98 33.41 4.30
CA ARG A 836 -3.44 34.81 4.23
C ARG A 836 -3.17 35.42 2.86
N GLU A 837 -1.98 35.23 2.29
CA GLU A 837 -1.63 35.72 0.95
C GLU A 837 -2.61 35.18 -0.11
N ILE A 838 -2.97 33.90 -0.03
CA ILE A 838 -3.94 33.30 -0.96
C ILE A 838 -5.33 33.92 -0.76
N VAL A 839 -5.80 34.06 0.47
CA VAL A 839 -7.11 34.64 0.81
C VAL A 839 -7.21 36.13 0.37
N GLU A 840 -6.09 36.87 0.43
CA GLU A 840 -5.99 38.27 -0.01
C GLU A 840 -5.74 38.42 -1.50
N GLY A 841 -5.59 37.33 -2.25
CA GLY A 841 -5.31 37.35 -3.68
C GLY A 841 -3.88 37.78 -4.04
N LYS A 842 -2.93 37.70 -3.10
CA LYS A 842 -1.52 38.02 -3.30
C LYS A 842 -0.74 36.84 -3.87
N VAL A 843 -1.33 36.17 -4.84
CA VAL A 843 -0.77 35.01 -5.53
C VAL A 843 -0.62 35.36 -7.01
N SER A 844 0.48 34.94 -7.61
CA SER A 844 0.72 35.19 -9.04
C SER A 844 -0.16 34.32 -9.93
N GLU A 845 -0.54 34.87 -11.10
CA GLU A 845 -1.21 34.09 -12.16
C GLU A 845 -0.38 32.86 -12.57
N GLN A 846 0.94 32.93 -12.44
CA GLN A 846 1.81 31.80 -12.74
C GLN A 846 1.61 30.66 -11.74
N ASN A 847 1.54 30.93 -10.43
CA ASN A 847 1.29 29.90 -9.40
C ASN A 847 -0.10 29.28 -9.61
N PHE A 848 -1.12 30.07 -9.92
CA PHE A 848 -2.45 29.55 -10.21
C PHE A 848 -2.43 28.61 -11.44
N LYS A 849 -1.81 29.04 -12.56
CA LYS A 849 -1.69 28.20 -13.75
C LYS A 849 -0.96 26.89 -13.46
N GLN A 850 0.11 26.94 -12.66
CA GLN A 850 0.82 25.74 -12.23
C GLN A 850 -0.06 24.80 -11.40
N ALA A 851 -0.86 25.34 -10.49
CA ALA A 851 -1.80 24.56 -9.70
C ALA A 851 -2.95 23.96 -10.52
N LEU A 852 -3.31 24.60 -11.63
CA LEU A 852 -4.36 24.13 -12.53
C LEU A 852 -3.91 22.93 -13.38
N ILE A 853 -2.65 22.91 -13.83
CA ILE A 853 -2.12 21.90 -14.77
C ILE A 853 -2.41 20.46 -14.37
N PRO A 854 -2.14 19.98 -13.14
CA PRO A 854 -2.39 18.58 -12.77
C PRO A 854 -3.86 18.18 -12.94
N HIS A 855 -4.77 19.10 -12.72
CA HIS A 855 -6.20 18.84 -12.78
C HIS A 855 -6.78 18.94 -14.19
N ALA A 856 -6.23 19.81 -15.03
CA ALA A 856 -6.57 19.89 -16.44
C ALA A 856 -6.04 18.68 -17.22
N THR A 857 -4.80 18.28 -16.98
CA THR A 857 -4.16 17.13 -17.63
C THR A 857 -4.76 15.80 -17.15
N GLN A 858 -5.00 15.63 -15.86
CA GLN A 858 -5.63 14.41 -15.32
C GLN A 858 -7.03 14.19 -15.86
N VAL A 859 -7.74 15.25 -16.20
CA VAL A 859 -9.08 15.12 -16.75
C VAL A 859 -9.04 14.76 -18.24
N GLU A 860 -7.99 15.12 -19.00
CA GLU A 860 -7.78 14.57 -20.32
C GLU A 860 -7.39 13.08 -20.27
N ASP A 861 -6.59 12.67 -19.30
CA ASP A 861 -6.13 11.29 -19.12
C ASP A 861 -7.13 10.40 -18.38
N ILE A 862 -7.93 10.98 -17.49
CA ILE A 862 -9.01 10.30 -16.74
C ILE A 862 -10.39 10.61 -17.36
N ALA A 863 -10.49 10.88 -18.62
CA ALA A 863 -11.77 10.81 -19.33
C ALA A 863 -12.30 9.36 -19.40
N LEU A 864 -12.27 8.67 -18.26
CA LEU A 864 -12.82 7.34 -18.04
C LEU A 864 -14.35 7.48 -18.04
N THR A 865 -14.92 7.54 -19.23
CA THR A 865 -16.38 7.39 -19.36
C THR A 865 -16.77 6.00 -18.86
N PRO A 866 -18.01 5.76 -18.49
CA PRO A 866 -18.48 4.41 -18.17
C PRO A 866 -18.21 3.38 -19.29
N LYS A 867 -18.00 3.85 -20.53
CA LYS A 867 -17.60 2.99 -21.64
C LYS A 867 -16.14 2.52 -21.49
N ASP A 868 -15.26 3.40 -20.98
CA ASP A 868 -13.83 3.10 -20.83
C ASP A 868 -13.55 2.44 -19.46
N ASN A 869 -14.35 2.78 -18.44
CA ASN A 869 -14.30 2.18 -17.11
C ASN A 869 -15.68 1.68 -16.67
N PRO A 870 -16.01 0.41 -16.94
CA PRO A 870 -17.31 -0.15 -16.58
C PRO A 870 -17.66 -0.09 -15.07
N MET A 871 -16.67 -0.01 -14.19
CA MET A 871 -16.87 0.12 -12.74
C MET A 871 -17.55 1.44 -12.34
N LEU A 872 -17.40 2.49 -13.12
CA LEU A 872 -18.10 3.75 -12.88
C LEU A 872 -19.63 3.59 -12.90
N TRP A 873 -20.15 2.57 -13.59
CA TRP A 873 -21.58 2.28 -13.57
C TRP A 873 -22.10 1.94 -12.18
N LEU A 874 -21.32 1.25 -11.36
CA LEU A 874 -21.71 0.97 -9.98
C LEU A 874 -21.82 2.27 -9.17
N VAL A 875 -20.87 3.19 -9.35
CA VAL A 875 -20.90 4.52 -8.71
C VAL A 875 -22.11 5.33 -9.17
N TYR A 876 -22.40 5.34 -10.46
CA TYR A 876 -23.54 6.09 -11.03
C TYR A 876 -24.89 5.53 -10.59
N LEU A 877 -25.04 4.21 -10.52
CA LEU A 877 -26.27 3.60 -10.04
C LEU A 877 -26.50 3.86 -8.55
N ASN A 878 -25.43 3.80 -7.73
CA ASN A 878 -25.51 4.15 -6.32
C ASN A 878 -25.91 5.63 -6.14
N SER A 879 -25.27 6.55 -6.86
CA SER A 879 -25.61 7.97 -6.82
C SER A 879 -27.06 8.24 -7.28
N TYR A 880 -27.51 7.56 -8.33
CA TYR A 880 -28.91 7.65 -8.76
C TYR A 880 -29.88 7.09 -7.70
N ALA A 881 -29.51 5.99 -7.07
CA ALA A 881 -30.32 5.38 -6.02
C ALA A 881 -30.51 6.32 -4.82
N GLU A 882 -29.48 7.07 -4.46
CA GLU A 882 -29.48 8.01 -3.34
C GLU A 882 -30.21 9.31 -3.69
N THR A 883 -29.94 9.87 -4.87
CA THR A 883 -30.40 11.23 -5.23
C THR A 883 -31.64 11.26 -6.10
N GLY A 884 -31.98 10.18 -6.80
CA GLY A 884 -32.99 10.12 -7.84
C GLY A 884 -32.63 10.91 -9.11
N LYS A 885 -31.41 11.44 -9.20
CA LYS A 885 -30.93 12.24 -10.34
C LYS A 885 -29.90 11.41 -11.13
N VAL A 886 -30.02 11.51 -12.46
CA VAL A 886 -29.00 10.92 -13.34
C VAL A 886 -27.68 11.68 -13.15
N PRO A 887 -26.59 11.02 -12.76
CA PRO A 887 -25.31 11.68 -12.62
C PRO A 887 -24.80 12.20 -13.97
N ASN A 888 -23.94 13.20 -13.95
CA ASN A 888 -23.27 13.65 -15.17
C ASN A 888 -22.33 12.54 -15.69
N LEU A 889 -22.69 11.97 -16.86
CA LEU A 889 -21.94 10.87 -17.48
C LEU A 889 -20.73 11.36 -18.29
N SER A 890 -20.57 12.68 -18.44
CA SER A 890 -19.48 13.28 -19.21
C SER A 890 -18.43 13.89 -18.29
N GLN A 891 -17.37 13.16 -18.04
CA GLN A 891 -16.22 13.74 -17.33
C GLN A 891 -15.51 14.84 -18.15
N LYS A 892 -15.64 14.85 -19.48
CA LYS A 892 -15.20 15.97 -20.31
C LYS A 892 -15.87 17.30 -19.95
N ALA A 893 -17.11 17.27 -19.45
CA ALA A 893 -17.79 18.49 -18.99
C ALA A 893 -17.11 19.04 -17.71
N ASN A 894 -16.69 18.14 -16.79
CA ASN A 894 -15.98 18.55 -15.58
C ASN A 894 -14.57 19.09 -15.90
N ALA A 895 -13.90 18.56 -16.93
CA ALA A 895 -12.62 19.04 -17.42
C ALA A 895 -12.70 20.46 -18.01
N ALA A 896 -13.66 20.66 -18.89
CA ALA A 896 -13.92 21.99 -19.47
C ALA A 896 -14.19 23.03 -18.36
N HIS A 897 -14.87 22.63 -17.28
CA HIS A 897 -15.14 23.51 -16.14
C HIS A 897 -13.89 23.83 -15.31
N THR A 898 -12.88 22.94 -15.29
CA THR A 898 -11.59 23.22 -14.63
C THR A 898 -10.78 24.27 -15.40
N GLU A 899 -10.80 24.23 -16.73
CA GLU A 899 -10.17 25.24 -17.58
C GLU A 899 -10.83 26.63 -17.47
N ASP A 900 -12.13 26.67 -17.13
CA ASP A 900 -12.90 27.89 -16.93
C ASP A 900 -12.65 28.57 -15.56
N LEU A 901 -11.89 27.92 -14.66
CA LEU A 901 -11.55 28.50 -13.36
C LEU A 901 -10.58 29.69 -13.53
N THR A 902 -10.79 30.68 -12.71
CA THR A 902 -9.92 31.85 -12.59
C THR A 902 -9.22 31.90 -11.24
N LEU A 903 -8.13 32.64 -11.14
CA LEU A 903 -7.49 32.88 -9.86
C LEU A 903 -8.48 33.50 -8.84
N GLN A 904 -9.42 34.30 -9.28
CA GLN A 904 -10.42 34.89 -8.41
C GLN A 904 -11.40 33.87 -7.84
N ASP A 905 -11.73 32.80 -8.57
CA ASP A 905 -12.56 31.70 -8.08
C ASP A 905 -11.86 30.98 -6.92
N ILE A 906 -10.55 30.70 -7.07
CA ILE A 906 -9.74 30.07 -6.01
C ILE A 906 -9.62 30.96 -4.78
N VAL A 907 -9.36 32.26 -4.97
CA VAL A 907 -9.30 33.25 -3.88
C VAL A 907 -10.64 33.34 -3.17
N ALA A 908 -11.75 33.38 -3.90
CA ALA A 908 -13.10 33.41 -3.35
C ALA A 908 -13.41 32.15 -2.52
N LEU A 909 -13.03 30.97 -3.05
CA LEU A 909 -13.17 29.70 -2.34
C LEU A 909 -12.32 29.70 -1.05
N ALA A 910 -11.03 30.02 -1.12
CA ALA A 910 -10.16 30.10 0.05
C ALA A 910 -10.71 31.04 1.13
N LYS A 911 -11.22 32.20 0.73
CA LYS A 911 -11.87 33.15 1.61
C LYS A 911 -13.17 32.60 2.21
N LYS A 912 -14.00 31.92 1.43
CA LYS A 912 -15.24 31.26 1.89
C LYS A 912 -14.90 30.19 2.94
N LEU A 913 -13.94 29.33 2.68
CA LEU A 913 -13.56 28.20 3.55
C LEU A 913 -12.89 28.66 4.88
N THR A 914 -12.29 29.83 4.90
CA THR A 914 -11.60 30.35 6.10
C THR A 914 -12.42 31.36 6.88
N THR A 915 -13.29 32.16 6.21
CA THR A 915 -14.08 33.21 6.87
C THR A 915 -15.21 32.60 7.70
N GLY A 916 -15.21 32.86 9.01
CA GLY A 916 -16.19 32.30 9.94
C GLY A 916 -16.05 30.81 10.21
N ALA A 917 -15.07 30.15 9.63
CA ALA A 917 -14.72 28.77 9.93
C ALA A 917 -14.21 28.61 11.36
N LYS A 918 -14.40 27.44 11.94
CA LYS A 918 -13.82 27.06 13.23
C LYS A 918 -12.38 26.65 13.02
N LYS A 919 -11.51 27.43 13.63
CA LYS A 919 -10.07 27.19 13.57
C LYS A 919 -9.67 26.18 14.65
N ARG A 920 -8.89 25.18 14.23
CA ARG A 920 -8.26 24.22 15.15
C ARG A 920 -6.76 24.28 14.94
N ASP A 921 -6.04 24.48 16.01
CA ASP A 921 -4.60 24.73 16.03
C ASP A 921 -4.03 23.81 17.11
N ILE A 922 -3.53 22.66 16.69
CA ILE A 922 -2.97 21.64 17.56
C ILE A 922 -1.47 21.60 17.34
N VAL A 923 -0.74 21.71 18.44
CA VAL A 923 0.71 21.60 18.45
C VAL A 923 1.12 20.51 19.43
N VAL A 924 2.03 19.66 19.00
CA VAL A 924 2.69 18.68 19.88
C VAL A 924 4.17 19.00 19.90
N LYS A 925 4.76 19.13 21.09
CA LYS A 925 6.18 19.37 21.27
C LYS A 925 6.81 18.29 22.13
N SER A 926 8.00 17.82 21.74
CA SER A 926 8.81 17.00 22.63
C SER A 926 9.23 17.77 23.88
N LEU A 927 9.52 17.09 24.98
CA LEU A 927 10.15 17.72 26.14
C LEU A 927 11.52 18.32 25.76
N PRO A 928 11.91 19.46 26.37
CA PRO A 928 13.26 19.98 26.19
C PRO A 928 14.29 18.94 26.66
N ARG A 929 15.27 18.66 25.84
CA ARG A 929 16.40 17.79 26.20
C ARG A 929 17.65 18.62 26.37
N GLU A 930 18.43 18.35 27.44
CA GLU A 930 19.75 18.93 27.60
C GLU A 930 20.69 18.37 26.54
N ALA A 931 21.51 19.21 25.93
CA ALA A 931 22.49 18.79 24.93
C ALA A 931 23.42 17.73 25.52
N GLY A 932 23.28 16.48 25.13
CA GLY A 932 24.08 15.33 25.59
C GLY A 932 23.29 14.11 26.09
N GLN A 933 21.98 14.18 26.27
CA GLN A 933 21.14 13.02 26.62
C GLN A 933 20.57 12.34 25.35
N LEU A 934 21.42 11.78 24.56
CA LEU A 934 21.02 10.72 23.60
C LEU A 934 21.00 9.40 24.38
N HIS A 935 19.83 8.78 24.50
CA HIS A 935 19.76 7.41 25.00
C HIS A 935 20.50 6.48 24.01
N HIS A 936 21.55 5.86 24.56
CA HIS A 936 22.27 4.75 23.91
C HIS A 936 21.38 3.52 23.82
#